data_c9812f44a600801086c02e592fd2ca6f
#
_entry.id   c9812f44a600801086c02e592fd2ca6f
#
_cell.length_a   1.000
_cell.length_b   1.000
_cell.length_c   1.000
_cell.angle_alpha   90.00
_cell.angle_beta   90.00
_cell.angle_gamma   90.00
#
_symmetry.space_group_name_H-M   'P 1'
#
loop_
_entity.id
_entity.type
_entity.pdbx_description
1 polymer ?
#
loop_
_entity_poly.entity_id
_entity_poly.type
_entity_poly.pdbx_seq_one_letter_code
_entity_poly.pdbx_strand_id
1 'polypeptide(L)'
;MAASFVDDLISVRSHRKLNLSELLDNLPKQLTKDVLQQLRAAVLECDPELIPQQETAVSSLLVAVLDEQSPPVRRHLALSVLESLCPQYGLEEMLLPLPPQQLTLFLQALLAQGTDSPHYRALLDKLLSALEDAAVGATVKREILLYMTRVAEAQEDLLSREDAERVFKQLPGWLLDCSLFSSPRLLGVSSVTGPSSSSAGTSTSRFRRSESAQAVSELDGVVSQETFTVLTSAKFYTGDQWLNGAVFSVLGVWLRRAVSLHYTDETLVSASKKYCLYLVDQTHRKPVHPEDLELQQLCLVELVHTLDLVCQLDSSQVPEVILVIQRLANSHLLGRITLGTALLEFFLHHGKAVLHKTDDCLSQFFLGPGSRVWLSPSNALHVVHFTLRNLAALCDIGATEKYFPALLKIFAWNPQQFKSQFLNIVPAFMSAKSVVEVFHSLADLPALTAALLHERETMGVPEGARVKRQSSVHIGSEVHKSMLKFVLRDISGIGDTFDGVAKFHSLIADEANHPKVIRCSEHAPDLLGCYLKTFVQYGDSELASRLLPAFMERLSVCFGSRGYCERLRKVLADVLPQLFPKFPDVTFLLTSEFVEFLSHTSSYDAGPDFFANLVWAIGEFASPNESSLCSPKAVCEFFEVLELLAFELLSSQGLLSERRTRLLCIVITSLSKLAVRSQDLVARALLCLSKTGQLCKTCQIPGPPLAVLERRVLELTAIIKHSGAASDILTPPKEEELKRRHEDLAQLPALVRLVTAVTSTQE
;
A
#
# COMPACT_ATOMS: atom_id res chain seq x y z
N MET A 1 32.91 21.42 -23.01
CA MET A 1 33.11 19.95 -22.90
C MET A 1 31.78 19.19 -22.95
N ALA A 2 30.75 19.51 -22.20
CA ALA A 2 29.47 18.78 -22.27
C ALA A 2 28.74 18.92 -23.62
N ALA A 3 28.73 20.09 -24.24
CA ALA A 3 28.12 20.31 -25.55
C ALA A 3 28.84 19.52 -26.67
N SER A 4 30.17 19.50 -26.65
CA SER A 4 30.95 18.71 -27.59
C SER A 4 30.71 17.21 -27.48
N PHE A 5 30.51 16.71 -26.25
CA PHE A 5 30.22 15.30 -26.04
C PHE A 5 28.81 14.90 -26.54
N VAL A 6 27.83 15.80 -26.40
CA VAL A 6 26.47 15.62 -26.95
C VAL A 6 26.49 15.66 -28.48
N ASP A 7 27.23 16.59 -29.08
CA ASP A 7 27.39 16.68 -30.55
C ASP A 7 28.11 15.44 -31.10
N ASP A 8 29.12 14.91 -30.41
CA ASP A 8 29.80 13.68 -30.77
C ASP A 8 28.85 12.46 -30.66
N LEU A 9 28.00 12.39 -29.63
CA LEU A 9 26.98 11.36 -29.50
C LEU A 9 25.90 11.43 -30.61
N ILE A 10 25.46 12.63 -30.97
CA ILE A 10 24.51 12.85 -32.07
C ILE A 10 25.14 12.48 -33.41
N SER A 11 26.39 12.84 -33.63
CA SER A 11 27.17 12.50 -34.84
C SER A 11 27.35 10.98 -34.96
N VAL A 12 27.73 10.29 -33.89
CA VAL A 12 27.84 8.82 -33.84
C VAL A 12 26.47 8.16 -34.12
N ARG A 13 25.40 8.72 -33.56
CA ARG A 13 24.03 8.21 -33.76
C ARG A 13 23.56 8.39 -35.22
N SER A 14 23.90 9.51 -35.87
CA SER A 14 23.55 9.74 -37.29
C SER A 14 24.37 8.89 -38.25
N HIS A 15 25.65 8.64 -37.99
CA HIS A 15 26.47 7.72 -38.78
C HIS A 15 26.02 6.27 -38.65
N ARG A 16 25.56 5.84 -37.47
CA ARG A 16 25.00 4.49 -37.28
C ARG A 16 23.64 4.26 -37.98
N LYS A 17 22.83 5.32 -38.14
CA LYS A 17 21.58 5.25 -38.94
C LYS A 17 21.83 4.92 -40.42
N LEU A 18 22.87 5.50 -41.01
CA LEU A 18 23.29 5.18 -42.38
C LEU A 18 23.77 3.71 -42.50
N ASN A 19 24.45 3.21 -41.47
CA ASN A 19 24.87 1.82 -41.41
C ASN A 19 23.74 0.79 -41.30
N LEU A 20 22.61 1.13 -40.66
CA LEU A 20 21.50 0.19 -40.49
C LEU A 20 20.83 -0.15 -41.81
N SER A 21 20.54 0.84 -42.67
CA SER A 21 19.96 0.61 -43.99
C SER A 21 20.90 -0.20 -44.87
N GLU A 22 22.19 0.12 -44.84
CA GLU A 22 23.20 -0.61 -45.63
C GLU A 22 23.40 -2.06 -45.13
N LEU A 23 23.33 -2.28 -43.81
CA LEU A 23 23.40 -3.61 -43.21
C LEU A 23 22.17 -4.46 -43.58
N LEU A 24 20.98 -3.86 -43.57
CA LEU A 24 19.73 -4.55 -43.99
C LEU A 24 19.74 -4.87 -45.50
N ASP A 25 20.22 -3.97 -46.35
CA ASP A 25 20.33 -4.16 -47.79
C ASP A 25 21.34 -5.24 -48.16
N ASN A 26 22.39 -5.41 -47.38
CA ASN A 26 23.42 -6.43 -47.59
C ASN A 26 23.11 -7.79 -46.93
N LEU A 27 22.11 -7.87 -46.09
CA LEU A 27 21.75 -9.08 -45.35
C LEU A 27 21.48 -10.29 -46.26
N PRO A 28 20.74 -10.17 -47.40
CA PRO A 28 20.51 -11.27 -48.31
C PRO A 28 21.78 -11.84 -48.95
N LYS A 29 22.86 -11.07 -48.97
CA LYS A 29 24.12 -11.45 -49.64
C LYS A 29 25.15 -12.04 -48.69
N GLN A 30 25.15 -11.64 -47.39
CA GLN A 30 26.17 -12.04 -46.43
C GLN A 30 25.59 -12.21 -45.03
N LEU A 31 25.05 -13.35 -44.71
CA LEU A 31 24.48 -13.67 -43.38
C LEU A 31 25.55 -14.31 -42.49
N THR A 32 26.60 -13.54 -42.15
CA THR A 32 27.65 -13.97 -41.23
C THR A 32 27.33 -13.63 -39.77
N LYS A 33 27.99 -14.31 -38.83
CA LYS A 33 27.83 -14.02 -37.38
C LYS A 33 28.11 -12.57 -37.06
N ASP A 34 29.14 -11.99 -37.64
CA ASP A 34 29.58 -10.63 -37.37
C ASP A 34 28.59 -9.58 -37.87
N VAL A 35 28.01 -9.81 -39.06
CA VAL A 35 26.94 -8.96 -39.62
C VAL A 35 25.69 -9.00 -38.75
N LEU A 36 25.29 -10.19 -38.31
CA LEU A 36 24.12 -10.33 -37.40
C LEU A 36 24.34 -9.66 -36.05
N GLN A 37 25.56 -9.70 -35.48
CA GLN A 37 25.91 -9.00 -34.23
C GLN A 37 25.89 -7.47 -34.43
N GLN A 38 26.45 -6.96 -35.52
CA GLN A 38 26.43 -5.55 -35.87
C GLN A 38 25.01 -5.06 -36.11
N LEU A 39 24.21 -5.82 -36.82
CA LEU A 39 22.82 -5.51 -37.09
C LEU A 39 22.00 -5.49 -35.81
N ARG A 40 22.17 -6.46 -34.92
CA ARG A 40 21.52 -6.47 -33.61
C ARG A 40 21.84 -5.22 -32.78
N ALA A 41 23.11 -4.85 -32.72
CA ALA A 41 23.53 -3.64 -32.01
C ALA A 41 22.93 -2.38 -32.64
N ALA A 42 22.94 -2.27 -33.97
CA ALA A 42 22.37 -1.13 -34.68
C ALA A 42 20.86 -1.00 -34.51
N VAL A 43 20.12 -2.12 -34.51
CA VAL A 43 18.66 -2.13 -34.28
C VAL A 43 18.31 -1.73 -32.87
N LEU A 44 19.03 -2.23 -31.85
CA LEU A 44 18.79 -1.90 -30.44
C LEU A 44 19.10 -0.45 -30.08
N GLU A 45 19.98 0.19 -30.86
CA GLU A 45 20.36 1.61 -30.67
C GLU A 45 19.54 2.58 -31.52
N CYS A 46 18.73 2.06 -32.47
CA CYS A 46 17.91 2.88 -33.37
C CYS A 46 16.53 3.15 -32.78
N ASP A 47 16.01 4.35 -33.08
CA ASP A 47 14.62 4.66 -32.72
C ASP A 47 13.67 3.77 -33.53
N PRO A 48 12.71 3.07 -32.94
CA PRO A 48 11.81 2.13 -33.64
C PRO A 48 11.13 2.72 -34.88
N GLU A 49 10.72 3.99 -34.82
CA GLU A 49 10.05 4.66 -35.93
C GLU A 49 10.95 4.94 -37.15
N LEU A 50 12.26 4.79 -36.99
CA LEU A 50 13.25 5.12 -38.01
C LEU A 50 13.89 3.89 -38.69
N ILE A 51 13.45 2.69 -38.35
CA ILE A 51 13.93 1.44 -38.95
C ILE A 51 13.31 1.29 -40.34
N PRO A 52 14.11 1.16 -41.41
CA PRO A 52 13.58 1.01 -42.77
C PRO A 52 12.83 -0.33 -42.94
N GLN A 53 11.65 -0.29 -43.53
CA GLN A 53 10.89 -1.50 -43.83
C GLN A 53 11.51 -2.23 -45.03
N GLN A 54 12.08 -3.42 -44.78
CA GLN A 54 12.73 -4.23 -45.79
C GLN A 54 12.30 -5.70 -45.68
N GLU A 55 11.25 -6.09 -46.41
CA GLU A 55 10.70 -7.46 -46.42
C GLU A 55 11.74 -8.54 -46.84
N THR A 56 12.68 -8.17 -47.69
CA THR A 56 13.76 -9.07 -48.15
C THR A 56 14.73 -9.42 -47.02
N ALA A 57 15.02 -8.46 -46.11
CA ALA A 57 15.86 -8.69 -44.95
C ALA A 57 15.17 -9.64 -43.95
N VAL A 58 13.89 -9.40 -43.69
CA VAL A 58 13.07 -10.24 -42.79
C VAL A 58 12.98 -11.67 -43.34
N SER A 59 12.68 -11.82 -44.64
CA SER A 59 12.65 -13.16 -45.31
C SER A 59 13.98 -13.88 -45.17
N SER A 60 15.11 -13.17 -45.32
CA SER A 60 16.44 -13.76 -45.17
C SER A 60 16.74 -14.23 -43.75
N LEU A 61 16.28 -13.47 -42.75
CA LEU A 61 16.40 -13.86 -41.34
C LEU A 61 15.51 -15.09 -41.04
N LEU A 62 14.28 -15.13 -41.55
CA LEU A 62 13.39 -16.27 -41.40
C LEU A 62 14.00 -17.57 -41.99
N VAL A 63 14.55 -17.49 -43.21
CA VAL A 63 15.25 -18.63 -43.83
C VAL A 63 16.43 -19.07 -42.98
N ALA A 64 17.21 -18.13 -42.40
CA ALA A 64 18.35 -18.47 -41.56
C ALA A 64 17.96 -19.14 -40.25
N VAL A 65 16.82 -18.79 -39.66
CA VAL A 65 16.29 -19.44 -38.45
C VAL A 65 15.78 -20.86 -38.77
N LEU A 66 15.14 -21.04 -39.93
CA LEU A 66 14.58 -22.31 -40.36
C LEU A 66 15.64 -23.31 -40.89
N ASP A 67 16.80 -22.82 -41.32
CA ASP A 67 17.87 -23.69 -41.84
C ASP A 67 18.50 -24.53 -40.70
N GLU A 68 18.15 -25.81 -40.68
CA GLU A 68 18.67 -26.81 -39.72
C GLU A 68 20.18 -27.04 -39.85
N GLN A 69 20.77 -26.76 -41.02
CA GLN A 69 22.22 -26.88 -41.28
C GLN A 69 23.00 -25.69 -40.73
N SER A 70 22.33 -24.59 -40.44
CA SER A 70 22.98 -23.38 -39.87
C SER A 70 23.47 -23.62 -38.45
N PRO A 71 24.66 -23.08 -38.08
CA PRO A 71 25.17 -23.16 -36.70
C PRO A 71 24.18 -22.58 -35.69
N PRO A 72 24.00 -23.21 -34.51
CA PRO A 72 23.03 -22.75 -33.48
C PRO A 72 23.19 -21.29 -33.10
N VAL A 73 24.41 -20.79 -33.02
CA VAL A 73 24.73 -19.39 -32.71
C VAL A 73 24.17 -18.43 -33.77
N ARG A 74 24.26 -18.79 -35.05
CA ARG A 74 23.76 -18.00 -36.18
C ARG A 74 22.22 -17.94 -36.15
N ARG A 75 21.56 -19.07 -35.92
CA ARG A 75 20.10 -19.15 -35.78
C ARG A 75 19.60 -18.30 -34.62
N HIS A 76 20.26 -18.39 -33.49
CA HIS A 76 19.92 -17.60 -32.31
C HIS A 76 20.12 -16.08 -32.53
N LEU A 77 21.18 -15.67 -33.20
CA LEU A 77 21.40 -14.25 -33.53
C LEU A 77 20.37 -13.76 -34.56
N ALA A 78 20.06 -14.55 -35.60
CA ALA A 78 19.02 -14.20 -36.56
C ALA A 78 17.66 -14.03 -35.90
N LEU A 79 17.30 -14.93 -34.96
CA LEU A 79 16.08 -14.84 -34.19
C LEU A 79 16.07 -13.57 -33.29
N SER A 80 17.17 -13.26 -32.61
CA SER A 80 17.27 -12.08 -31.77
C SER A 80 17.17 -10.76 -32.55
N VAL A 81 17.69 -10.72 -33.78
CA VAL A 81 17.50 -9.57 -34.68
C VAL A 81 16.04 -9.49 -35.13
N LEU A 82 15.44 -10.61 -35.45
CA LEU A 82 14.04 -10.68 -35.86
C LEU A 82 13.11 -10.19 -34.74
N GLU A 83 13.32 -10.63 -33.50
CA GLU A 83 12.60 -10.13 -32.31
C GLU A 83 12.67 -8.60 -32.17
N SER A 84 13.83 -8.02 -32.42
CA SER A 84 14.04 -6.57 -32.33
C SER A 84 13.39 -5.78 -33.48
N LEU A 85 13.17 -6.43 -34.64
CA LEU A 85 12.51 -5.85 -35.81
C LEU A 85 10.99 -6.07 -35.84
N CYS A 86 10.49 -7.05 -35.08
CA CYS A 86 9.11 -7.49 -35.10
C CYS A 86 8.04 -6.42 -34.89
N PRO A 87 8.19 -5.42 -34.02
CA PRO A 87 7.13 -4.42 -33.80
C PRO A 87 6.71 -3.65 -35.06
N GLN A 88 7.50 -3.75 -36.13
CA GLN A 88 7.29 -2.97 -37.37
C GLN A 88 6.89 -3.81 -38.57
N TYR A 89 7.01 -5.14 -38.47
CA TYR A 89 6.72 -6.06 -39.57
C TYR A 89 5.66 -7.07 -39.15
N GLY A 90 4.58 -7.19 -39.89
CA GLY A 90 3.54 -8.20 -39.70
C GLY A 90 4.05 -9.60 -39.98
N LEU A 91 4.74 -10.24 -39.04
CA LEU A 91 5.28 -11.57 -39.20
C LEU A 91 4.22 -12.67 -39.27
N GLU A 92 3.03 -12.46 -38.74
CA GLU A 92 1.97 -13.47 -38.62
C GLU A 92 1.58 -14.04 -39.99
N GLU A 93 1.47 -13.20 -41.01
CA GLU A 93 1.15 -13.65 -42.37
C GLU A 93 2.21 -14.60 -42.91
N MET A 94 3.48 -14.30 -42.68
CA MET A 94 4.62 -15.11 -43.11
C MET A 94 4.77 -16.41 -42.31
N LEU A 95 4.37 -16.42 -41.05
CA LEU A 95 4.51 -17.57 -40.16
C LEU A 95 3.29 -18.50 -40.19
N LEU A 96 2.13 -18.00 -40.61
CA LEU A 96 0.89 -18.77 -40.65
C LEU A 96 0.99 -20.08 -41.50
N PRO A 97 1.73 -20.14 -42.61
CA PRO A 97 1.89 -21.39 -43.38
C PRO A 97 2.78 -22.44 -42.70
N LEU A 98 3.64 -22.06 -41.77
CA LEU A 98 4.64 -22.96 -41.16
C LEU A 98 3.99 -24.06 -40.31
N PRO A 99 4.56 -25.28 -40.27
CA PRO A 99 4.09 -26.34 -39.38
C PRO A 99 4.35 -25.97 -37.91
N PRO A 100 3.57 -26.51 -36.95
CA PRO A 100 3.68 -26.18 -35.53
C PRO A 100 5.10 -26.31 -34.96
N GLN A 101 5.87 -27.29 -35.39
CA GLN A 101 7.26 -27.52 -34.94
C GLN A 101 8.21 -26.38 -35.32
N GLN A 102 8.02 -25.77 -36.48
CA GLN A 102 8.80 -24.63 -36.94
C GLN A 102 8.27 -23.33 -36.35
N LEU A 103 6.96 -23.22 -36.16
CA LEU A 103 6.31 -22.06 -35.58
C LEU A 103 6.79 -21.80 -34.14
N THR A 104 7.07 -22.86 -33.38
CA THR A 104 7.57 -22.69 -31.97
C THR A 104 8.91 -21.96 -31.89
N LEU A 105 9.71 -21.93 -32.95
CA LEU A 105 10.97 -21.18 -33.01
C LEU A 105 10.75 -19.65 -32.95
N PHE A 106 9.59 -19.18 -33.39
CA PHE A 106 9.26 -17.76 -33.52
C PHE A 106 8.35 -17.22 -32.44
N LEU A 107 7.94 -18.04 -31.45
CA LEU A 107 7.00 -17.62 -30.43
C LEU A 107 7.46 -16.40 -29.62
N GLN A 108 8.77 -16.25 -29.39
CA GLN A 108 9.34 -15.08 -28.72
C GLN A 108 9.20 -13.82 -29.59
N ALA A 109 9.46 -13.95 -30.90
CA ALA A 109 9.31 -12.87 -31.87
C ALA A 109 7.85 -12.41 -31.97
N LEU A 110 6.92 -13.34 -31.95
CA LEU A 110 5.48 -13.07 -31.96
C LEU A 110 5.02 -12.31 -30.68
N LEU A 111 5.57 -12.64 -29.52
CA LEU A 111 5.28 -11.89 -28.29
C LEU A 111 5.79 -10.44 -28.36
N ALA A 112 6.97 -10.23 -28.96
CA ALA A 112 7.55 -8.90 -29.12
C ALA A 112 6.78 -8.02 -30.11
N GLN A 113 6.11 -8.62 -31.10
CA GLN A 113 5.37 -7.93 -32.15
C GLN A 113 4.08 -7.26 -31.64
N GLY A 114 3.43 -7.79 -30.59
CA GLY A 114 2.12 -7.35 -30.15
C GLY A 114 0.97 -8.04 -30.88
N THR A 115 -0.25 -7.56 -30.74
CA THR A 115 -1.49 -8.30 -31.03
C THR A 115 -2.45 -7.62 -32.01
N ASP A 116 -2.04 -6.50 -32.59
CA ASP A 116 -2.91 -5.64 -33.41
C ASP A 116 -3.13 -6.14 -34.85
N SER A 117 -2.48 -7.25 -35.22
CA SER A 117 -2.58 -7.81 -36.59
C SER A 117 -3.84 -8.64 -36.78
N PRO A 118 -4.52 -8.53 -37.93
CA PRO A 118 -5.69 -9.32 -38.25
C PRO A 118 -5.38 -10.84 -38.39
N HIS A 119 -4.13 -11.19 -38.61
CA HIS A 119 -3.68 -12.61 -38.75
C HIS A 119 -3.35 -13.25 -37.39
N TYR A 120 -3.22 -12.45 -36.34
CA TYR A 120 -2.87 -12.95 -35.01
C TYR A 120 -3.88 -13.99 -34.49
N ARG A 121 -5.18 -13.72 -34.66
CA ARG A 121 -6.23 -14.65 -34.26
C ARG A 121 -6.10 -16.01 -34.96
N ALA A 122 -5.86 -16.01 -36.27
CA ALA A 122 -5.67 -17.26 -37.04
C ALA A 122 -4.45 -18.05 -36.56
N LEU A 123 -3.40 -17.33 -36.14
CA LEU A 123 -2.20 -17.94 -35.60
C LEU A 123 -2.46 -18.58 -34.22
N LEU A 124 -3.21 -17.89 -33.34
CA LEU A 124 -3.64 -18.44 -32.04
C LEU A 124 -4.47 -19.71 -32.23
N ASP A 125 -5.45 -19.69 -33.13
CA ASP A 125 -6.29 -20.87 -33.43
C ASP A 125 -5.47 -22.04 -33.94
N LYS A 126 -4.45 -21.78 -34.75
CA LYS A 126 -3.50 -22.80 -35.20
C LYS A 126 -2.68 -23.38 -34.05
N LEU A 127 -2.17 -22.55 -33.18
CA LEU A 127 -1.41 -22.98 -31.98
C LEU A 127 -2.28 -23.80 -31.02
N LEU A 128 -3.52 -23.35 -30.76
CA LEU A 128 -4.48 -24.08 -29.95
C LEU A 128 -4.84 -25.44 -30.57
N SER A 129 -5.05 -25.51 -31.90
CA SER A 129 -5.31 -26.76 -32.59
C SER A 129 -4.11 -27.71 -32.50
N ALA A 130 -2.89 -27.20 -32.62
CA ALA A 130 -1.68 -27.98 -32.42
C ALA A 130 -1.50 -28.51 -30.99
N LEU A 131 -1.98 -27.76 -29.99
CA LEU A 131 -1.97 -28.20 -28.59
C LEU A 131 -2.90 -29.38 -28.34
N GLU A 132 -4.03 -29.45 -29.08
CA GLU A 132 -5.04 -30.52 -29.00
C GLU A 132 -4.65 -31.74 -29.81
N ASP A 133 -3.85 -31.60 -30.86
CA ASP A 133 -3.50 -32.69 -31.77
C ASP A 133 -2.57 -33.73 -31.10
N ALA A 134 -3.00 -34.99 -31.06
CA ALA A 134 -2.23 -36.08 -30.50
C ALA A 134 -0.94 -36.39 -31.26
N ALA A 135 -0.88 -36.03 -32.56
CA ALA A 135 0.30 -36.26 -33.40
C ALA A 135 1.45 -35.29 -33.12
N VAL A 136 1.17 -34.16 -32.46
CA VAL A 136 2.18 -33.16 -32.10
C VAL A 136 2.95 -33.61 -30.85
N GLY A 137 4.28 -33.59 -30.96
CA GLY A 137 5.16 -34.06 -29.88
C GLY A 137 5.05 -33.21 -28.61
N ALA A 138 5.21 -33.83 -27.43
CA ALA A 138 5.08 -33.19 -26.09
C ALA A 138 5.95 -31.94 -25.93
N THR A 139 7.14 -31.90 -26.56
CA THR A 139 8.04 -30.72 -26.51
C THR A 139 7.41 -29.50 -27.18
N VAL A 140 6.81 -29.70 -28.37
CA VAL A 140 6.14 -28.62 -29.09
C VAL A 140 4.91 -28.13 -28.36
N LYS A 141 4.09 -29.02 -27.81
CA LYS A 141 2.93 -28.68 -26.98
C LYS A 141 3.32 -27.84 -25.77
N ARG A 142 4.43 -28.17 -25.13
CA ARG A 142 4.93 -27.41 -23.98
C ARG A 142 5.36 -25.98 -24.37
N GLU A 143 6.11 -25.83 -25.47
CA GLU A 143 6.50 -24.50 -25.96
C GLU A 143 5.27 -23.62 -26.27
N ILE A 144 4.26 -24.23 -26.92
CA ILE A 144 2.99 -23.57 -27.20
C ILE A 144 2.29 -23.17 -25.90
N LEU A 145 2.22 -24.06 -24.91
CA LEU A 145 1.59 -23.77 -23.62
C LEU A 145 2.30 -22.63 -22.87
N LEU A 146 3.63 -22.62 -22.87
CA LEU A 146 4.41 -21.52 -22.27
C LEU A 146 4.14 -20.19 -23.00
N TYR A 147 4.05 -20.21 -24.33
CA TYR A 147 3.68 -19.03 -25.10
C TYR A 147 2.27 -18.54 -24.74
N MET A 148 1.27 -19.42 -24.75
CA MET A 148 -0.10 -19.09 -24.40
C MET A 148 -0.21 -18.54 -22.97
N THR A 149 0.61 -19.05 -22.04
CA THR A 149 0.68 -18.53 -20.67
C THR A 149 1.17 -17.08 -20.65
N ARG A 150 2.21 -16.76 -21.42
CA ARG A 150 2.72 -15.37 -21.52
C ARG A 150 1.72 -14.43 -22.18
N VAL A 151 1.00 -14.90 -23.20
CA VAL A 151 -0.10 -14.15 -23.82
C VAL A 151 -1.20 -13.86 -22.80
N ALA A 152 -1.60 -14.84 -22.01
CA ALA A 152 -2.61 -14.71 -20.97
C ALA A 152 -2.18 -13.73 -19.84
N GLU A 153 -0.88 -13.66 -19.51
CA GLU A 153 -0.34 -12.70 -18.54
C GLU A 153 -0.26 -11.28 -19.09
N ALA A 154 0.11 -11.14 -20.37
CA ALA A 154 0.32 -9.83 -20.98
C ALA A 154 -1.00 -9.12 -21.33
N GLN A 155 -1.97 -9.87 -21.85
CA GLN A 155 -3.25 -9.35 -22.34
C GLN A 155 -4.38 -10.36 -22.09
N GLU A 156 -5.06 -10.19 -20.97
CA GLU A 156 -6.11 -11.10 -20.54
C GLU A 156 -7.29 -11.18 -21.55
N ASP A 157 -7.59 -10.08 -22.22
CA ASP A 157 -8.74 -9.95 -23.15
C ASP A 157 -8.54 -10.67 -24.49
N LEU A 158 -7.31 -11.05 -24.87
CA LEU A 158 -7.04 -11.69 -26.15
C LEU A 158 -7.52 -13.13 -26.26
N LEU A 159 -7.58 -13.82 -25.15
CA LEU A 159 -8.02 -15.21 -25.10
C LEU A 159 -9.50 -15.25 -24.70
N SER A 160 -10.33 -15.73 -25.62
CA SER A 160 -11.74 -15.97 -25.32
C SER A 160 -11.90 -17.04 -24.23
N ARG A 161 -13.11 -17.14 -23.67
CA ARG A 161 -13.45 -18.23 -22.75
C ARG A 161 -13.22 -19.61 -23.37
N GLU A 162 -13.62 -19.77 -24.64
CA GLU A 162 -13.46 -21.03 -25.38
C GLU A 162 -11.99 -21.41 -25.55
N ASP A 163 -11.12 -20.44 -25.84
CA ASP A 163 -9.68 -20.66 -25.94
C ASP A 163 -9.07 -21.11 -24.61
N ALA A 164 -9.48 -20.47 -23.52
CA ALA A 164 -9.05 -20.84 -22.18
C ALA A 164 -9.49 -22.28 -21.83
N GLU A 165 -10.73 -22.65 -22.14
CA GLU A 165 -11.25 -24.02 -21.91
C GLU A 165 -10.49 -25.08 -22.70
N ARG A 166 -10.04 -24.75 -23.91
CA ARG A 166 -9.16 -25.64 -24.70
C ARG A 166 -7.83 -25.88 -24.00
N VAL A 167 -7.24 -24.83 -23.44
CA VAL A 167 -5.99 -24.95 -22.67
C VAL A 167 -6.21 -25.73 -21.38
N PHE A 168 -7.29 -25.46 -20.61
CA PHE A 168 -7.59 -26.15 -19.35
C PHE A 168 -7.64 -27.67 -19.52
N LYS A 169 -8.21 -28.15 -20.61
CA LYS A 169 -8.30 -29.59 -20.92
C LYS A 169 -6.93 -30.26 -21.18
N GLN A 170 -5.93 -29.46 -21.60
CA GLN A 170 -4.59 -29.98 -21.89
C GLN A 170 -3.65 -29.92 -20.65
N LEU A 171 -3.96 -29.11 -19.64
CA LEU A 171 -3.12 -28.94 -18.46
C LEU A 171 -2.87 -30.24 -17.67
N PRO A 172 -3.86 -31.10 -17.39
CA PRO A 172 -3.62 -32.35 -16.66
C PRO A 172 -2.63 -33.30 -17.39
N GLY A 173 -2.76 -33.41 -18.71
CA GLY A 173 -1.82 -34.19 -19.54
C GLY A 173 -0.42 -33.59 -19.52
N TRP A 174 -0.32 -32.26 -19.63
CA TRP A 174 0.95 -31.55 -19.55
C TRP A 174 1.65 -31.73 -18.20
N LEU A 175 0.90 -31.68 -17.07
CA LEU A 175 1.45 -31.95 -15.74
C LEU A 175 2.05 -33.34 -15.64
N LEU A 176 1.40 -34.33 -16.22
CA LEU A 176 1.92 -35.69 -16.27
C LEU A 176 3.21 -35.74 -17.10
N ASP A 177 3.23 -35.12 -18.29
CA ASP A 177 4.42 -35.03 -19.15
C ASP A 177 5.59 -34.34 -18.45
N CYS A 178 5.35 -33.23 -17.73
CA CYS A 178 6.37 -32.56 -16.94
C CYS A 178 6.99 -33.45 -15.86
N SER A 179 6.21 -34.34 -15.27
CA SER A 179 6.70 -35.27 -14.26
C SER A 179 7.64 -36.33 -14.79
N LEU A 180 7.48 -36.66 -16.08
CA LEU A 180 8.28 -37.71 -16.76
C LEU A 180 9.59 -37.17 -17.36
N PHE A 181 9.69 -35.87 -17.65
CA PHE A 181 10.82 -35.25 -18.36
C PHE A 181 11.57 -34.24 -17.49
N SER A 182 12.34 -34.68 -16.52
CA SER A 182 13.29 -33.84 -15.78
C SER A 182 14.55 -33.54 -16.60
N SER A 183 14.46 -32.72 -17.64
CA SER A 183 15.62 -32.30 -18.43
C SER A 183 15.91 -30.80 -18.22
N PRO A 184 17.11 -30.42 -17.72
CA PRO A 184 17.52 -29.03 -17.54
C PRO A 184 17.54 -28.17 -18.82
N ARG A 185 17.51 -28.84 -20.01
CA ARG A 185 17.50 -28.14 -21.30
C ARG A 185 16.24 -27.33 -21.57
N LEU A 186 15.22 -27.46 -20.74
CA LEU A 186 13.91 -26.89 -20.92
C LEU A 186 13.77 -25.41 -20.52
N LEU A 187 14.68 -24.91 -19.68
CA LEU A 187 14.59 -23.56 -19.13
C LEU A 187 15.55 -22.55 -19.79
N GLY A 188 16.20 -22.92 -20.89
CA GLY A 188 17.15 -22.01 -21.57
C GLY A 188 18.35 -21.63 -20.69
N VAL A 189 18.56 -22.33 -19.57
CA VAL A 189 19.74 -22.16 -18.73
C VAL A 189 20.87 -22.87 -19.44
N SER A 190 21.59 -22.14 -20.27
CA SER A 190 22.91 -22.55 -20.75
C SER A 190 23.76 -22.83 -19.53
N SER A 191 24.01 -24.11 -19.23
CA SER A 191 25.06 -24.47 -18.28
C SER A 191 26.35 -23.85 -18.78
N VAL A 192 26.87 -22.87 -18.04
CA VAL A 192 28.23 -22.39 -18.19
C VAL A 192 29.12 -23.57 -17.77
N THR A 193 29.39 -24.45 -18.73
CA THR A 193 30.43 -25.47 -18.59
C THR A 193 31.77 -24.78 -18.75
N GLY A 194 32.44 -24.51 -17.63
CA GLY A 194 33.87 -24.31 -17.63
C GLY A 194 34.55 -25.57 -18.20
N PRO A 195 35.72 -25.45 -18.86
CA PRO A 195 36.39 -26.56 -19.46
C PRO A 195 37.00 -27.47 -18.39
N SER A 196 36.42 -28.61 -18.14
CA SER A 196 37.09 -29.69 -17.37
C SER A 196 36.97 -31.01 -18.09
N SER A 197 38.12 -31.42 -18.63
CA SER A 197 38.67 -32.74 -18.86
C SER A 197 37.69 -33.90 -19.05
N SER A 198 37.81 -34.47 -20.25
CA SER A 198 37.36 -35.76 -20.70
C SER A 198 37.60 -36.88 -19.70
N SER A 199 36.55 -37.58 -19.27
CA SER A 199 36.56 -39.05 -19.17
C SER A 199 35.15 -39.61 -18.86
N ALA A 200 34.74 -40.54 -19.73
CA ALA A 200 33.82 -41.65 -19.54
C ALA A 200 32.57 -41.44 -18.62
N GLY A 201 31.39 -41.32 -19.23
CA GLY A 201 30.15 -41.28 -18.46
C GLY A 201 28.85 -41.47 -19.25
N THR A 202 28.80 -42.31 -20.27
CA THR A 202 27.59 -42.63 -21.02
C THR A 202 26.63 -43.62 -20.30
N SER A 203 26.96 -44.08 -19.11
CA SER A 203 26.14 -45.04 -18.36
C SER A 203 25.25 -44.41 -17.26
N THR A 204 25.44 -43.15 -16.90
CA THR A 204 24.77 -42.52 -15.74
C THR A 204 23.33 -42.03 -16.02
N SER A 205 22.97 -41.75 -17.26
CA SER A 205 21.63 -41.25 -17.58
C SER A 205 20.51 -42.30 -17.53
N ARG A 206 20.84 -43.56 -17.77
CA ARG A 206 19.87 -44.67 -17.62
C ARG A 206 19.63 -45.08 -16.17
N PHE A 207 20.62 -44.93 -15.31
CA PHE A 207 20.50 -45.25 -13.89
C PHE A 207 19.61 -44.25 -13.14
N ARG A 208 19.58 -42.98 -13.57
CA ARG A 208 18.75 -41.93 -13.01
C ARG A 208 17.25 -42.14 -13.12
N ARG A 209 16.79 -42.68 -14.28
CA ARG A 209 15.36 -42.95 -14.51
C ARG A 209 14.81 -44.05 -13.59
N SER A 210 15.64 -45.04 -13.27
CA SER A 210 15.21 -46.15 -12.41
C SER A 210 15.15 -45.75 -10.92
N GLU A 211 16.07 -44.88 -10.44
CA GLU A 211 16.06 -44.45 -9.04
C GLU A 211 14.93 -43.47 -8.72
N SER A 212 14.56 -42.56 -9.66
CA SER A 212 13.45 -41.64 -9.42
C SER A 212 12.09 -42.35 -9.46
N ALA A 213 11.90 -43.30 -10.37
CA ALA A 213 10.70 -44.13 -10.40
C ALA A 213 10.59 -45.05 -9.18
N GLN A 214 11.72 -45.60 -8.69
CA GLN A 214 11.74 -46.44 -7.50
C GLN A 214 11.48 -45.67 -6.22
N ALA A 215 12.01 -44.44 -6.09
CA ALA A 215 11.79 -43.61 -4.88
C ALA A 215 10.32 -43.22 -4.69
N VAL A 216 9.58 -42.99 -5.81
CA VAL A 216 8.14 -42.67 -5.76
C VAL A 216 7.31 -43.93 -5.49
N SER A 217 7.74 -45.10 -5.99
CA SER A 217 7.01 -46.38 -5.76
C SER A 217 7.17 -46.92 -4.36
N GLU A 218 8.25 -46.62 -3.64
CA GLU A 218 8.47 -47.06 -2.27
C GLU A 218 7.61 -46.29 -1.25
N LEU A 219 7.16 -45.06 -1.57
CA LEU A 219 6.34 -44.27 -0.65
C LEU A 219 4.87 -44.70 -0.57
N ASP A 220 4.31 -45.24 -1.67
CA ASP A 220 2.87 -45.55 -1.76
C ASP A 220 2.55 -47.06 -1.86
N GLY A 221 3.55 -47.94 -2.02
CA GLY A 221 3.31 -49.37 -2.21
C GLY A 221 2.48 -49.74 -3.44
N VAL A 222 2.09 -48.80 -4.27
CA VAL A 222 1.37 -48.95 -5.52
C VAL A 222 2.19 -48.26 -6.62
N VAL A 223 2.51 -48.98 -7.70
CA VAL A 223 3.11 -48.41 -8.89
C VAL A 223 2.05 -47.49 -9.53
N SER A 224 1.97 -46.24 -9.06
CA SER A 224 1.13 -45.22 -9.68
C SER A 224 1.78 -44.86 -11.02
N GLN A 225 1.03 -44.95 -12.10
CA GLN A 225 1.44 -44.45 -13.40
C GLN A 225 1.46 -42.90 -13.42
N GLU A 226 0.91 -42.29 -12.40
CA GLU A 226 0.86 -40.83 -12.23
C GLU A 226 2.07 -40.37 -11.41
N THR A 227 3.17 -40.04 -12.07
CA THR A 227 4.37 -39.46 -11.44
C THR A 227 4.45 -37.99 -11.77
N PHE A 228 4.79 -37.17 -10.77
CA PHE A 228 4.97 -35.73 -10.94
C PHE A 228 6.45 -35.36 -10.80
N THR A 229 6.82 -34.19 -11.34
CA THR A 229 8.16 -33.65 -11.16
C THR A 229 8.41 -33.38 -9.69
N VAL A 230 9.35 -34.13 -9.11
CA VAL A 230 9.69 -34.05 -7.69
C VAL A 230 11.21 -34.12 -7.52
N LEU A 231 11.68 -33.75 -6.34
CA LEU A 231 13.10 -33.85 -5.98
C LEU A 231 13.47 -35.30 -5.75
N THR A 232 14.26 -35.88 -6.64
CA THR A 232 14.60 -37.30 -6.60
C THR A 232 15.93 -37.58 -5.92
N SER A 233 16.92 -36.69 -6.08
CA SER A 233 18.20 -36.83 -5.41
C SER A 233 18.84 -35.46 -5.16
N ALA A 234 19.67 -35.37 -4.12
CA ALA A 234 20.40 -34.15 -3.79
C ALA A 234 21.26 -33.60 -4.93
N LYS A 235 21.77 -34.46 -5.82
CA LYS A 235 22.63 -34.09 -6.94
C LYS A 235 21.94 -33.29 -8.04
N PHE A 236 20.58 -33.37 -8.15
CA PHE A 236 19.78 -32.71 -9.17
C PHE A 236 18.70 -31.81 -8.59
N TYR A 237 18.83 -31.50 -7.31
CA TYR A 237 17.87 -30.72 -6.55
C TYR A 237 17.53 -29.38 -7.21
N THR A 238 18.55 -28.63 -7.58
CA THR A 238 18.37 -27.30 -8.20
C THR A 238 17.63 -27.37 -9.54
N GLY A 239 17.96 -28.36 -10.39
CA GLY A 239 17.30 -28.54 -11.69
C GLY A 239 15.82 -28.89 -11.55
N ASP A 240 15.49 -29.78 -10.60
CA ASP A 240 14.10 -30.17 -10.33
C ASP A 240 13.30 -28.99 -9.75
N GLN A 241 13.87 -28.17 -8.90
CA GLN A 241 13.21 -26.99 -8.35
C GLN A 241 12.94 -25.91 -9.39
N TRP A 242 13.88 -25.67 -10.31
CA TRP A 242 13.65 -24.77 -11.44
C TRP A 242 12.52 -25.24 -12.32
N LEU A 243 12.41 -26.54 -12.58
CA LEU A 243 11.32 -27.11 -13.35
C LEU A 243 9.98 -26.95 -12.59
N ASN A 244 9.95 -27.22 -11.29
CA ASN A 244 8.78 -27.01 -10.46
C ASN A 244 8.36 -25.52 -10.46
N GLY A 245 9.30 -24.58 -10.37
CA GLY A 245 9.03 -23.14 -10.46
C GLY A 245 8.35 -22.78 -11.80
N ALA A 246 8.82 -23.32 -12.92
CA ALA A 246 8.21 -23.12 -14.22
C ALA A 246 6.79 -23.73 -14.31
N VAL A 247 6.57 -24.90 -13.74
CA VAL A 247 5.25 -25.53 -13.66
C VAL A 247 4.28 -24.66 -12.86
N PHE A 248 4.69 -24.16 -11.70
CA PHE A 248 3.84 -23.27 -10.88
C PHE A 248 3.52 -21.95 -11.57
N SER A 249 4.43 -21.36 -12.32
CA SER A 249 4.14 -20.13 -13.07
C SER A 249 3.01 -20.36 -14.08
N VAL A 250 3.04 -21.49 -14.81
CA VAL A 250 1.95 -21.86 -15.73
C VAL A 250 0.65 -22.12 -14.98
N LEU A 251 0.68 -22.98 -13.96
CA LEU A 251 -0.51 -23.29 -13.16
C LEU A 251 -1.14 -22.06 -12.52
N GLY A 252 -0.32 -21.19 -11.95
CA GLY A 252 -0.81 -19.97 -11.32
C GLY A 252 -1.60 -19.04 -12.25
N VAL A 253 -1.17 -18.92 -13.52
CA VAL A 253 -1.88 -18.12 -14.53
C VAL A 253 -3.21 -18.77 -14.89
N TRP A 254 -3.17 -20.05 -15.27
CA TRP A 254 -4.35 -20.72 -15.80
C TRP A 254 -5.38 -21.04 -14.71
N LEU A 255 -4.98 -21.39 -13.49
CA LEU A 255 -5.93 -21.60 -12.40
C LEU A 255 -6.61 -20.29 -11.95
N ARG A 256 -5.88 -19.15 -11.90
CA ARG A 256 -6.52 -17.84 -11.67
C ARG A 256 -7.58 -17.54 -12.72
N ARG A 257 -7.25 -17.82 -13.99
CA ARG A 257 -8.21 -17.64 -15.09
C ARG A 257 -9.39 -18.60 -15.00
N ALA A 258 -9.17 -19.87 -14.60
CA ALA A 258 -10.26 -20.81 -14.35
C ALA A 258 -11.19 -20.33 -13.23
N VAL A 259 -10.63 -19.77 -12.14
CA VAL A 259 -11.42 -19.15 -11.06
C VAL A 259 -12.24 -17.97 -11.59
N SER A 260 -11.63 -17.04 -12.36
CA SER A 260 -12.33 -15.88 -12.91
C SER A 260 -13.46 -16.24 -13.88
N LEU A 261 -13.29 -17.33 -14.66
CA LEU A 261 -14.29 -17.85 -15.60
C LEU A 261 -15.29 -18.81 -14.95
N HIS A 262 -15.17 -19.10 -13.65
CA HIS A 262 -15.96 -20.13 -12.95
C HIS A 262 -15.95 -21.49 -13.67
N TYR A 263 -14.77 -21.88 -14.19
CA TYR A 263 -14.57 -23.15 -14.87
C TYR A 263 -14.11 -24.20 -13.86
N THR A 264 -14.93 -25.25 -13.69
CA THR A 264 -14.62 -26.37 -12.79
C THR A 264 -14.41 -27.65 -13.62
N ASP A 265 -13.24 -28.24 -13.48
CA ASP A 265 -12.89 -29.54 -14.08
C ASP A 265 -12.22 -30.40 -13.01
N GLU A 266 -12.86 -31.52 -12.68
CA GLU A 266 -12.36 -32.46 -11.65
C GLU A 266 -10.98 -33.01 -11.97
N THR A 267 -10.66 -33.22 -13.26
CA THR A 267 -9.36 -33.72 -13.69
C THR A 267 -8.25 -32.68 -13.46
N LEU A 268 -8.50 -31.42 -13.79
CA LEU A 268 -7.57 -30.31 -13.54
C LEU A 268 -7.34 -30.09 -12.05
N VAL A 269 -8.41 -30.05 -11.27
CA VAL A 269 -8.36 -29.89 -9.80
C VAL A 269 -7.57 -31.02 -9.16
N SER A 270 -7.89 -32.27 -9.51
CA SER A 270 -7.21 -33.47 -8.98
C SER A 270 -5.73 -33.52 -9.37
N ALA A 271 -5.39 -33.26 -10.63
CA ALA A 271 -4.01 -33.26 -11.09
C ALA A 271 -3.17 -32.17 -10.39
N SER A 272 -3.69 -30.94 -10.30
CA SER A 272 -3.02 -29.81 -9.64
C SER A 272 -2.81 -30.08 -8.14
N LYS A 273 -3.84 -30.60 -7.46
CA LYS A 273 -3.74 -31.00 -6.05
C LYS A 273 -2.68 -32.08 -5.85
N LYS A 274 -2.72 -33.16 -6.61
CA LYS A 274 -1.75 -34.27 -6.52
C LYS A 274 -0.33 -33.76 -6.69
N TYR A 275 -0.07 -32.93 -7.72
CA TYR A 275 1.24 -32.32 -7.93
C TYR A 275 1.76 -31.59 -6.70
N CYS A 276 0.91 -30.74 -6.10
CA CYS A 276 1.25 -30.00 -4.89
C CYS A 276 1.53 -30.94 -3.69
N LEU A 277 0.72 -31.95 -3.47
CA LEU A 277 0.88 -32.88 -2.35
C LEU A 277 2.19 -33.69 -2.45
N TYR A 278 2.55 -34.15 -3.64
CA TYR A 278 3.84 -34.81 -3.85
C TYR A 278 5.02 -33.92 -3.54
N LEU A 279 4.95 -32.62 -3.88
CA LEU A 279 6.01 -31.68 -3.54
C LEU A 279 6.11 -31.43 -2.04
N VAL A 280 4.98 -31.35 -1.31
CA VAL A 280 5.00 -31.25 0.15
C VAL A 280 5.75 -32.43 0.78
N ASP A 281 5.47 -33.66 0.32
CA ASP A 281 6.12 -34.85 0.86
C ASP A 281 7.64 -34.87 0.61
N GLN A 282 8.11 -34.19 -0.43
CA GLN A 282 9.53 -34.03 -0.72
C GLN A 282 10.25 -32.96 0.11
N THR A 283 9.53 -32.08 0.82
CA THR A 283 10.14 -31.00 1.63
C THR A 283 10.94 -31.49 2.82
N HIS A 284 10.80 -32.75 3.23
CA HIS A 284 11.61 -33.35 4.30
C HIS A 284 13.08 -33.56 3.90
N ARG A 285 13.41 -33.49 2.62
CA ARG A 285 14.80 -33.63 2.15
C ARG A 285 15.55 -32.32 2.41
N LYS A 286 16.71 -32.44 3.08
CA LYS A 286 17.57 -31.28 3.32
C LYS A 286 18.31 -30.91 2.06
N PRO A 287 18.26 -29.63 1.62
CA PRO A 287 19.04 -29.17 0.49
C PRO A 287 20.53 -29.21 0.79
N VAL A 288 21.34 -29.50 -0.21
CA VAL A 288 22.80 -29.55 -0.10
C VAL A 288 23.42 -28.18 -0.30
N HIS A 289 22.84 -27.36 -1.16
CA HIS A 289 23.33 -26.01 -1.49
C HIS A 289 22.39 -24.94 -0.91
N PRO A 290 22.93 -23.76 -0.50
CA PRO A 290 22.07 -22.65 -0.02
C PRO A 290 21.02 -22.20 -1.03
N GLU A 291 21.36 -22.19 -2.31
CA GLU A 291 20.45 -21.83 -3.42
C GLU A 291 19.25 -22.77 -3.50
N ASP A 292 19.45 -24.05 -3.22
CA ASP A 292 18.36 -25.03 -3.20
C ASP A 292 17.33 -24.75 -2.12
N LEU A 293 17.76 -24.19 -0.98
CA LEU A 293 16.85 -23.79 0.08
C LEU A 293 15.94 -22.62 -0.34
N GLU A 294 16.48 -21.68 -1.11
CA GLU A 294 15.70 -20.54 -1.61
C GLU A 294 14.68 -20.98 -2.66
N LEU A 295 15.12 -21.83 -3.60
CA LEU A 295 14.25 -22.41 -4.62
C LEU A 295 13.15 -23.29 -4.02
N GLN A 296 13.49 -24.13 -3.02
CA GLN A 296 12.50 -24.93 -2.30
C GLN A 296 11.43 -24.06 -1.66
N GLN A 297 11.82 -22.96 -1.05
CA GLN A 297 10.86 -22.08 -0.40
C GLN A 297 10.01 -21.30 -1.39
N LEU A 298 10.59 -20.90 -2.53
CA LEU A 298 9.81 -20.32 -3.63
C LEU A 298 8.74 -21.33 -4.09
N CYS A 299 9.14 -22.58 -4.33
CA CYS A 299 8.19 -23.64 -4.73
C CYS A 299 7.12 -23.88 -3.66
N LEU A 300 7.45 -23.78 -2.35
CA LEU A 300 6.45 -23.90 -1.29
C LEU A 300 5.45 -22.74 -1.28
N VAL A 301 5.88 -21.51 -1.56
CA VAL A 301 4.99 -20.35 -1.68
C VAL A 301 4.01 -20.57 -2.83
N GLU A 302 4.53 -20.91 -4.02
CA GLU A 302 3.72 -21.15 -5.21
C GLU A 302 2.78 -22.35 -5.04
N LEU A 303 3.22 -23.37 -4.33
CA LEU A 303 2.40 -24.52 -3.96
C LEU A 303 1.20 -24.11 -3.10
N VAL A 304 1.41 -23.27 -2.09
CA VAL A 304 0.32 -22.78 -1.22
C VAL A 304 -0.67 -21.94 -2.05
N HIS A 305 -0.18 -21.05 -2.92
CA HIS A 305 -1.04 -20.28 -3.82
C HIS A 305 -1.81 -21.18 -4.80
N THR A 306 -1.17 -22.24 -5.33
CA THR A 306 -1.84 -23.20 -6.20
C THR A 306 -2.94 -23.96 -5.46
N LEU A 307 -2.68 -24.42 -4.23
CA LEU A 307 -3.69 -25.07 -3.40
C LEU A 307 -4.85 -24.14 -3.01
N ASP A 308 -4.56 -22.85 -2.81
CA ASP A 308 -5.58 -21.83 -2.60
C ASP A 308 -6.52 -21.72 -3.81
N LEU A 309 -5.98 -21.63 -5.03
CA LEU A 309 -6.76 -21.61 -6.26
C LEU A 309 -7.55 -22.92 -6.49
N VAL A 310 -6.96 -24.07 -6.19
CA VAL A 310 -7.63 -25.38 -6.25
C VAL A 310 -8.86 -25.39 -5.33
N CYS A 311 -8.71 -24.89 -4.10
CA CYS A 311 -9.82 -24.79 -3.14
C CYS A 311 -10.86 -23.73 -3.51
N GLN A 312 -10.49 -22.69 -4.24
CA GLN A 312 -11.43 -21.73 -4.80
C GLN A 312 -12.25 -22.33 -5.96
N LEU A 313 -11.65 -23.19 -6.79
CA LEU A 313 -12.34 -23.91 -7.85
C LEU A 313 -13.27 -25.00 -7.33
N ASP A 314 -12.82 -25.75 -6.31
CA ASP A 314 -13.60 -26.83 -5.69
C ASP A 314 -13.43 -26.79 -4.16
N SER A 315 -14.42 -26.21 -3.49
CA SER A 315 -14.44 -26.11 -2.04
C SER A 315 -14.50 -27.44 -1.30
N SER A 316 -14.85 -28.55 -1.97
CA SER A 316 -14.85 -29.89 -1.38
C SER A 316 -13.44 -30.39 -1.02
N GLN A 317 -12.40 -29.77 -1.61
CA GLN A 317 -10.99 -30.11 -1.34
C GLN A 317 -10.45 -29.48 -0.05
N VAL A 318 -11.12 -28.44 0.48
CA VAL A 318 -10.64 -27.67 1.66
C VAL A 318 -10.35 -28.54 2.88
N PRO A 319 -11.20 -29.53 3.29
CA PRO A 319 -10.94 -30.32 4.49
C PRO A 319 -9.67 -31.17 4.44
N GLU A 320 -9.26 -31.62 3.27
CA GLU A 320 -8.02 -32.37 3.08
C GLU A 320 -6.82 -31.46 2.99
N VAL A 321 -6.92 -30.41 2.16
CA VAL A 321 -5.83 -29.46 1.92
C VAL A 321 -5.44 -28.70 3.18
N ILE A 322 -6.41 -28.27 4.00
CA ILE A 322 -6.12 -27.48 5.20
C ILE A 322 -5.25 -28.24 6.20
N LEU A 323 -5.35 -29.57 6.27
CA LEU A 323 -4.49 -30.39 7.15
C LEU A 323 -3.02 -30.32 6.72
N VAL A 324 -2.77 -30.24 5.42
CA VAL A 324 -1.43 -30.06 4.86
C VAL A 324 -0.90 -28.67 5.16
N ILE A 325 -1.73 -27.65 4.91
CA ILE A 325 -1.39 -26.24 5.19
C ILE A 325 -1.11 -26.01 6.68
N GLN A 326 -1.87 -26.61 7.58
CA GLN A 326 -1.62 -26.55 9.02
C GLN A 326 -0.27 -27.18 9.41
N ARG A 327 0.09 -28.31 8.81
CA ARG A 327 1.41 -28.92 9.02
C ARG A 327 2.55 -28.01 8.55
N LEU A 328 2.40 -27.40 7.37
CA LEU A 328 3.34 -26.41 6.86
C LEU A 328 3.42 -25.16 7.77
N ALA A 329 2.29 -24.66 8.25
CA ALA A 329 2.25 -23.50 9.14
C ALA A 329 2.99 -23.79 10.46
N ASN A 330 2.78 -24.94 11.08
CA ASN A 330 3.46 -25.34 12.32
C ASN A 330 4.98 -25.39 12.16
N SER A 331 5.47 -25.71 10.97
CA SER A 331 6.91 -25.85 10.69
C SER A 331 7.57 -24.58 10.16
N HIS A 332 6.83 -23.74 9.42
CA HIS A 332 7.41 -22.68 8.58
C HIS A 332 6.80 -21.29 8.77
N LEU A 333 5.69 -21.12 9.51
CA LEU A 333 4.99 -19.82 9.64
C LEU A 333 5.92 -18.67 10.07
N LEU A 334 6.84 -18.95 10.98
CA LEU A 334 7.81 -17.98 11.49
C LEU A 334 9.17 -18.01 10.78
N GLY A 335 9.38 -18.95 9.87
CA GLY A 335 10.68 -19.15 9.24
C GLY A 335 10.99 -18.11 8.15
N ARG A 336 10.04 -17.85 7.28
CA ARG A 336 10.15 -16.84 6.20
C ARG A 336 8.82 -16.12 5.97
N ILE A 337 8.91 -14.81 5.82
CA ILE A 337 7.74 -13.93 5.69
C ILE A 337 6.90 -14.25 4.45
N THR A 338 7.53 -14.52 3.31
CA THR A 338 6.82 -14.85 2.05
C THR A 338 5.95 -16.10 2.19
N LEU A 339 6.47 -17.16 2.77
CA LEU A 339 5.71 -18.38 3.01
C LEU A 339 4.66 -18.16 4.11
N GLY A 340 5.02 -17.44 5.19
CA GLY A 340 4.09 -17.09 6.26
C GLY A 340 2.88 -16.32 5.77
N THR A 341 3.07 -15.32 4.90
CA THR A 341 1.96 -14.55 4.31
C THR A 341 1.10 -15.39 3.37
N ALA A 342 1.68 -16.28 2.56
CA ALA A 342 0.91 -17.19 1.71
C ALA A 342 0.03 -18.17 2.53
N LEU A 343 0.59 -18.72 3.62
CA LEU A 343 -0.17 -19.58 4.53
C LEU A 343 -1.33 -18.85 5.21
N LEU A 344 -1.08 -17.61 5.65
CA LEU A 344 -2.13 -16.78 6.25
C LEU A 344 -3.22 -16.42 5.24
N GLU A 345 -2.86 -16.12 4.00
CA GLU A 345 -3.80 -15.84 2.90
C GLU A 345 -4.73 -17.05 2.68
N PHE A 346 -4.18 -18.25 2.63
CA PHE A 346 -4.98 -19.48 2.56
C PHE A 346 -5.96 -19.61 3.75
N PHE A 347 -5.52 -19.36 4.98
CA PHE A 347 -6.40 -19.42 6.14
C PHE A 347 -7.48 -18.32 6.14
N LEU A 348 -7.19 -17.14 5.61
CA LEU A 348 -8.19 -16.08 5.46
C LEU A 348 -9.28 -16.47 4.46
N HIS A 349 -8.91 -17.12 3.34
CA HIS A 349 -9.85 -17.54 2.32
C HIS A 349 -10.71 -18.73 2.77
N HIS A 350 -10.10 -19.74 3.36
CA HIS A 350 -10.74 -21.05 3.57
C HIS A 350 -10.98 -21.42 5.04
N GLY A 351 -10.36 -20.73 5.99
CA GLY A 351 -10.42 -21.10 7.42
C GLY A 351 -11.84 -21.12 7.99
N LYS A 352 -12.71 -20.21 7.55
CA LYS A 352 -14.11 -20.14 7.99
C LYS A 352 -14.90 -21.41 7.65
N ALA A 353 -14.65 -22.03 6.49
CA ALA A 353 -15.36 -23.23 6.02
C ALA A 353 -15.10 -24.47 6.90
N VAL A 354 -13.98 -24.52 7.60
CA VAL A 354 -13.55 -25.64 8.46
C VAL A 354 -13.38 -25.23 9.93
N LEU A 355 -13.90 -24.07 10.32
CA LEU A 355 -13.84 -23.53 11.69
C LEU A 355 -12.38 -23.41 12.22
N HIS A 356 -11.44 -23.10 11.34
CA HIS A 356 -10.03 -22.90 11.71
C HIS A 356 -9.86 -21.61 12.51
N LYS A 357 -9.04 -21.65 13.57
CA LYS A 357 -8.70 -20.48 14.37
C LYS A 357 -7.60 -19.66 13.71
N THR A 358 -7.94 -18.92 12.67
CA THR A 358 -7.02 -18.08 11.90
C THR A 358 -6.34 -17.01 12.76
N ASP A 359 -7.02 -16.51 13.79
CA ASP A 359 -6.47 -15.50 14.71
C ASP A 359 -5.24 -16.01 15.48
N ASP A 360 -5.17 -17.29 15.84
CA ASP A 360 -3.99 -17.88 16.50
C ASP A 360 -2.76 -17.80 15.57
N CYS A 361 -2.93 -18.08 14.28
CA CYS A 361 -1.86 -17.98 13.29
C CYS A 361 -1.44 -16.52 13.03
N LEU A 362 -2.40 -15.60 12.95
CA LEU A 362 -2.13 -14.16 12.82
C LEU A 362 -1.41 -13.62 14.06
N SER A 363 -1.83 -14.04 15.25
CA SER A 363 -1.17 -13.67 16.51
C SER A 363 0.28 -14.14 16.53
N GLN A 364 0.52 -15.40 16.16
CA GLN A 364 1.87 -15.94 16.09
C GLN A 364 2.73 -15.21 15.05
N PHE A 365 2.17 -14.83 13.91
CA PHE A 365 2.86 -14.11 12.84
C PHE A 365 3.21 -12.67 13.24
N PHE A 366 2.22 -11.89 13.71
CA PHE A 366 2.42 -10.48 14.04
C PHE A 366 3.12 -10.22 15.38
N LEU A 367 2.94 -11.13 16.35
CA LEU A 367 3.41 -10.95 17.74
C LEU A 367 4.49 -11.95 18.14
N GLY A 368 4.76 -12.96 17.31
CA GLY A 368 5.75 -13.99 17.58
C GLY A 368 7.18 -13.45 17.65
N PRO A 369 8.13 -14.23 18.19
CA PRO A 369 9.52 -13.80 18.38
C PRO A 369 10.27 -13.47 17.08
N GLY A 370 9.74 -13.88 15.93
CA GLY A 370 10.24 -13.55 14.59
C GLY A 370 9.68 -12.27 13.98
N SER A 371 8.77 -11.56 14.65
CA SER A 371 7.97 -10.45 14.10
C SER A 371 8.73 -9.14 13.83
N ARG A 372 10.07 -9.15 13.79
CA ARG A 372 10.87 -7.94 13.43
C ARG A 372 10.91 -7.67 11.93
N VAL A 373 9.77 -7.86 11.30
CA VAL A 373 9.54 -7.63 9.86
C VAL A 373 9.92 -6.23 9.43
N TRP A 374 9.71 -5.25 10.30
CA TRP A 374 9.99 -3.84 10.06
C TRP A 374 11.49 -3.52 9.86
N LEU A 375 12.40 -4.37 10.33
CA LEU A 375 13.85 -4.19 10.17
C LEU A 375 14.33 -4.37 8.74
N SER A 376 13.70 -5.26 7.98
CA SER A 376 14.08 -5.56 6.60
C SER A 376 13.05 -4.94 5.63
N PRO A 377 13.46 -4.03 4.72
CA PRO A 377 12.54 -3.40 3.77
C PRO A 377 11.81 -4.41 2.86
N SER A 378 12.48 -5.49 2.44
CA SER A 378 11.87 -6.54 1.61
C SER A 378 10.78 -7.30 2.35
N ASN A 379 11.03 -7.71 3.58
CA ASN A 379 10.05 -8.39 4.41
C ASN A 379 8.86 -7.47 4.74
N ALA A 380 9.14 -6.20 5.07
CA ALA A 380 8.11 -5.19 5.31
C ALA A 380 7.20 -5.00 4.08
N LEU A 381 7.79 -4.97 2.88
CA LEU A 381 7.04 -4.86 1.63
C LEU A 381 6.07 -6.04 1.45
N HIS A 382 6.51 -7.28 1.69
CA HIS A 382 5.65 -8.46 1.61
C HIS A 382 4.47 -8.39 2.57
N VAL A 383 4.70 -7.96 3.83
CA VAL A 383 3.62 -7.82 4.83
C VAL A 383 2.64 -6.71 4.45
N VAL A 384 3.14 -5.58 3.94
CA VAL A 384 2.29 -4.47 3.49
C VAL A 384 1.44 -4.89 2.29
N HIS A 385 2.01 -5.59 1.31
CA HIS A 385 1.26 -6.11 0.15
C HIS A 385 0.24 -7.18 0.57
N PHE A 386 0.61 -8.09 1.46
CA PHE A 386 -0.34 -9.05 2.04
C PHE A 386 -1.52 -8.34 2.71
N THR A 387 -1.23 -7.34 3.55
CA THR A 387 -2.26 -6.57 4.24
C THR A 387 -3.20 -5.86 3.26
N LEU A 388 -2.67 -5.22 2.22
CA LEU A 388 -3.47 -4.52 1.21
C LEU A 388 -4.36 -5.47 0.41
N ARG A 389 -3.81 -6.61 -0.06
CA ARG A 389 -4.58 -7.60 -0.82
C ARG A 389 -5.72 -8.20 -0.02
N ASN A 390 -5.50 -8.41 1.27
CA ASN A 390 -6.43 -9.09 2.16
C ASN A 390 -7.17 -8.14 3.12
N LEU A 391 -7.18 -6.83 2.84
CA LEU A 391 -7.65 -5.82 3.78
C LEU A 391 -9.09 -6.05 4.24
N ALA A 392 -9.99 -6.37 3.31
CA ALA A 392 -11.39 -6.66 3.62
C ALA A 392 -11.54 -7.88 4.56
N ALA A 393 -10.87 -8.98 4.24
CA ALA A 393 -10.91 -10.20 5.06
C ALA A 393 -10.31 -9.99 6.46
N LEU A 394 -9.23 -9.19 6.56
CA LEU A 394 -8.60 -8.82 7.84
C LEU A 394 -9.52 -7.91 8.68
N CYS A 395 -10.27 -7.00 8.06
CA CYS A 395 -11.28 -6.19 8.75
C CYS A 395 -12.43 -7.05 9.27
N ASP A 396 -12.94 -7.99 8.45
CA ASP A 396 -14.06 -8.88 8.82
C ASP A 396 -13.79 -9.71 10.08
N ILE A 397 -12.53 -10.09 10.31
CA ILE A 397 -12.13 -10.86 11.50
C ILE A 397 -11.56 -9.97 12.63
N GLY A 398 -11.58 -8.63 12.47
CA GLY A 398 -11.06 -7.68 13.46
C GLY A 398 -9.53 -7.68 13.59
N ALA A 399 -8.80 -8.22 12.63
CA ALA A 399 -7.34 -8.30 12.68
C ALA A 399 -6.69 -6.92 12.54
N THR A 400 -7.26 -6.03 11.74
CA THR A 400 -6.76 -4.64 11.58
C THR A 400 -6.86 -3.86 12.89
N GLU A 401 -7.94 -4.05 13.65
CA GLU A 401 -8.13 -3.45 14.97
C GLU A 401 -7.12 -3.97 16.00
N LYS A 402 -6.75 -5.25 15.91
CA LYS A 402 -5.88 -5.92 16.88
C LYS A 402 -4.40 -5.74 16.57
N TYR A 403 -4.02 -5.82 15.29
CA TYR A 403 -2.60 -5.86 14.88
C TYR A 403 -2.07 -4.54 14.29
N PHE A 404 -2.85 -3.44 14.30
CA PHE A 404 -2.38 -2.16 13.80
C PHE A 404 -1.07 -1.69 14.46
N PRO A 405 -0.76 -1.96 15.75
CA PRO A 405 0.51 -1.53 16.32
C PRO A 405 1.72 -2.17 15.65
N ALA A 406 1.61 -3.46 15.26
CA ALA A 406 2.66 -4.15 14.52
C ALA A 406 2.85 -3.55 13.11
N LEU A 407 1.77 -3.22 12.42
CA LEU A 407 1.80 -2.56 11.11
C LEU A 407 2.38 -1.13 11.21
N LEU A 408 2.02 -0.36 12.23
CA LEU A 408 2.56 0.99 12.43
C LEU A 408 4.08 1.00 12.67
N LYS A 409 4.67 -0.06 13.23
CA LYS A 409 6.12 -0.21 13.33
C LYS A 409 6.80 -0.23 11.96
N ILE A 410 6.17 -0.87 10.97
CA ILE A 410 6.68 -0.91 9.59
C ILE A 410 6.73 0.49 9.00
N PHE A 411 5.64 1.24 9.14
CA PHE A 411 5.59 2.64 8.68
C PHE A 411 6.59 3.52 9.42
N ALA A 412 6.61 3.48 10.76
CA ALA A 412 7.50 4.28 11.59
C ALA A 412 8.98 4.09 11.20
N TRP A 413 9.36 2.88 10.79
CA TRP A 413 10.72 2.56 10.38
C TRP A 413 11.10 2.99 8.97
N ASN A 414 10.14 2.93 8.00
CA ASN A 414 10.34 3.26 6.59
C ASN A 414 9.21 4.16 6.04
N PRO A 415 8.99 5.36 6.58
CA PRO A 415 7.81 6.17 6.29
C PRO A 415 7.73 6.61 4.83
N GLN A 416 8.87 6.95 4.22
CA GLN A 416 8.93 7.41 2.83
C GLN A 416 8.54 6.30 1.84
N GLN A 417 8.97 5.07 2.12
CA GLN A 417 8.73 3.92 1.23
C GLN A 417 7.26 3.49 1.24
N PHE A 418 6.61 3.55 2.40
CA PHE A 418 5.27 2.95 2.59
C PHE A 418 4.14 3.98 2.73
N LYS A 419 4.40 5.28 2.50
CA LYS A 419 3.40 6.33 2.67
C LYS A 419 2.12 6.06 1.87
N SER A 420 2.23 5.78 0.58
CA SER A 420 1.09 5.55 -0.30
C SER A 420 0.27 4.33 0.11
N GLN A 421 0.93 3.26 0.49
CA GLN A 421 0.28 2.03 0.94
C GLN A 421 -0.46 2.24 2.26
N PHE A 422 0.17 2.94 3.22
CA PHE A 422 -0.43 3.19 4.53
C PHE A 422 -1.60 4.18 4.48
N LEU A 423 -1.62 5.12 3.53
CA LEU A 423 -2.81 5.94 3.30
C LEU A 423 -4.05 5.12 2.94
N ASN A 424 -3.87 3.94 2.34
CA ASN A 424 -4.95 3.00 2.03
C ASN A 424 -5.27 2.05 3.20
N ILE A 425 -4.29 1.74 4.07
CA ILE A 425 -4.45 0.81 5.20
C ILE A 425 -5.04 1.51 6.43
N VAL A 426 -4.60 2.72 6.74
CA VAL A 426 -4.97 3.45 7.97
C VAL A 426 -6.49 3.61 8.16
N PRO A 427 -7.32 3.83 7.12
CA PRO A 427 -8.78 3.83 7.27
C PRO A 427 -9.33 2.55 7.90
N ALA A 428 -8.72 1.42 7.63
CA ALA A 428 -9.17 0.12 8.14
C ALA A 428 -8.84 -0.14 9.62
N PHE A 429 -8.07 0.75 10.26
CA PHE A 429 -7.81 0.66 11.72
C PHE A 429 -8.93 1.27 12.55
N MET A 430 -9.88 1.97 11.90
CA MET A 430 -10.94 2.66 12.60
C MET A 430 -12.02 1.68 13.07
N SER A 431 -12.19 1.59 14.38
CA SER A 431 -13.30 0.87 15.03
C SER A 431 -13.77 1.60 16.27
N ALA A 432 -14.97 1.30 16.72
CA ALA A 432 -15.52 1.88 17.93
C ALA A 432 -14.66 1.61 19.20
N LYS A 433 -13.91 0.51 19.19
CA LYS A 433 -13.05 0.12 20.32
C LYS A 433 -11.67 0.75 20.28
N SER A 434 -11.10 0.92 19.08
CA SER A 434 -9.69 1.32 18.90
C SER A 434 -9.51 2.77 18.47
N VAL A 435 -10.58 3.55 18.24
CA VAL A 435 -10.53 4.88 17.64
C VAL A 435 -9.56 5.84 18.36
N VAL A 436 -9.60 5.90 19.70
CA VAL A 436 -8.73 6.75 20.50
C VAL A 436 -7.31 6.22 20.54
N GLU A 437 -7.14 4.91 20.66
CA GLU A 437 -5.85 4.24 20.70
C GLU A 437 -5.08 4.39 19.38
N VAL A 438 -5.75 4.22 18.25
CA VAL A 438 -5.17 4.45 16.93
C VAL A 438 -4.77 5.91 16.76
N PHE A 439 -5.62 6.85 17.18
CA PHE A 439 -5.31 8.27 17.16
C PHE A 439 -4.01 8.58 17.91
N HIS A 440 -3.90 8.13 19.17
CA HIS A 440 -2.69 8.33 19.95
C HIS A 440 -1.45 7.68 19.32
N SER A 441 -1.60 6.49 18.77
CA SER A 441 -0.50 5.78 18.09
C SER A 441 -0.04 6.52 16.83
N LEU A 442 -0.96 7.08 16.04
CA LEU A 442 -0.64 7.91 14.89
C LEU A 442 0.00 9.25 15.27
N ALA A 443 -0.46 9.87 16.35
CA ALA A 443 0.12 11.11 16.89
C ALA A 443 1.53 10.88 17.48
N ASP A 444 1.87 9.67 17.89
CA ASP A 444 3.16 9.30 18.46
C ASP A 444 4.08 8.53 17.52
N LEU A 445 3.80 8.48 16.21
CA LEU A 445 4.66 7.76 15.24
C LEU A 445 6.15 8.16 15.30
N PRO A 446 6.52 9.45 15.45
CA PRO A 446 7.93 9.80 15.62
C PRO A 446 8.53 9.26 16.93
N ALA A 447 7.77 9.24 18.02
CA ALA A 447 8.17 8.65 19.29
C ALA A 447 8.33 7.12 19.17
N LEU A 448 7.44 6.46 18.41
CA LEU A 448 7.58 5.02 18.07
C LEU A 448 8.87 4.76 17.29
N THR A 449 9.22 5.62 16.31
CA THR A 449 10.49 5.49 15.57
C THR A 449 11.69 5.62 16.51
N ALA A 450 11.67 6.58 17.44
CA ALA A 450 12.72 6.75 18.45
C ALA A 450 12.84 5.53 19.37
N ALA A 451 11.71 4.96 19.79
CA ALA A 451 11.67 3.73 20.59
C ALA A 451 12.25 2.53 19.86
N LEU A 452 11.92 2.37 18.57
CA LEU A 452 12.47 1.30 17.72
C LEU A 452 13.99 1.43 17.50
N LEU A 453 14.51 2.66 17.40
CA LEU A 453 15.95 2.92 17.35
C LEU A 453 16.63 2.47 18.64
N HIS A 454 16.06 2.85 19.76
CA HIS A 454 16.57 2.48 21.08
C HIS A 454 16.56 0.95 21.29
N GLU A 455 15.49 0.27 20.91
CA GLU A 455 15.41 -1.20 20.95
C GLU A 455 16.51 -1.85 20.12
N ARG A 456 16.74 -1.37 18.90
CA ARG A 456 17.77 -1.92 18.00
C ARG A 456 19.19 -1.75 18.57
N GLU A 457 19.50 -0.60 19.14
CA GLU A 457 20.81 -0.34 19.75
C GLU A 457 21.07 -1.24 20.96
N THR A 458 20.06 -1.49 21.78
CA THR A 458 20.19 -2.37 22.96
C THR A 458 20.42 -3.83 22.61
N MET A 459 19.92 -4.29 21.45
CA MET A 459 20.03 -5.67 21.00
C MET A 459 21.31 -6.00 20.22
N GLY A 460 21.97 -5.00 19.64
CA GLY A 460 23.20 -5.16 18.83
C GLY A 460 24.49 -5.21 19.65
N VAL A 461 24.44 -4.96 20.96
CA VAL A 461 25.62 -4.88 21.81
C VAL A 461 25.70 -6.13 22.71
N PRO A 462 26.77 -6.95 22.61
CA PRO A 462 27.05 -8.03 23.58
C PRO A 462 27.06 -7.46 25.00
N GLU A 463 26.52 -8.17 25.97
CA GLU A 463 26.35 -7.72 27.36
C GLU A 463 27.63 -7.14 28.04
N GLY A 464 28.81 -7.44 27.49
CA GLY A 464 30.10 -6.97 28.00
C GLY A 464 30.62 -5.65 27.42
N ALA A 465 29.99 -5.09 26.37
CA ALA A 465 30.50 -3.90 25.64
C ALA A 465 29.61 -2.67 25.74
N ARG A 466 28.84 -2.54 26.83
CA ARG A 466 28.04 -1.31 27.10
C ARG A 466 28.96 -0.14 27.39
N VAL A 467 29.34 0.59 26.32
CA VAL A 467 29.99 1.88 26.46
C VAL A 467 29.04 2.83 27.19
N LYS A 468 29.46 3.33 28.33
CA LYS A 468 28.77 4.38 29.08
C LYS A 468 28.63 5.63 28.20
N ARG A 469 27.51 5.78 27.47
CA ARG A 469 27.13 7.08 26.94
C ARG A 469 26.83 7.99 28.16
N GLN A 470 27.43 9.15 28.19
CA GLN A 470 27.23 10.18 29.22
C GLN A 470 25.87 10.88 29.09
N SER A 471 24.79 10.18 28.79
CA SER A 471 23.45 10.71 28.95
C SER A 471 23.03 10.48 30.40
N SER A 472 22.70 11.55 31.10
CA SER A 472 22.46 11.63 32.54
C SER A 472 21.19 10.90 33.05
N VAL A 473 20.59 10.07 32.23
CA VAL A 473 19.41 9.28 32.60
C VAL A 473 19.69 7.81 32.37
N HIS A 474 19.92 7.06 33.43
CA HIS A 474 19.99 5.60 33.39
C HIS A 474 18.62 5.01 32.97
N ILE A 475 18.48 4.67 31.68
CA ILE A 475 17.34 3.88 31.16
C ILE A 475 17.39 2.42 31.69
N GLY A 476 17.84 2.24 32.89
CA GLY A 476 17.98 0.94 33.56
C GLY A 476 16.89 0.67 34.59
N SER A 477 15.98 1.63 34.84
CA SER A 477 14.90 1.39 35.80
C SER A 477 13.80 0.50 35.18
N GLU A 478 13.18 -0.35 35.98
CA GLU A 478 12.04 -1.20 35.55
C GLU A 478 10.87 -0.38 34.99
N VAL A 479 10.71 0.87 35.46
CA VAL A 479 9.70 1.81 34.94
C VAL A 479 9.96 2.20 33.49
N HIS A 480 11.21 2.45 33.11
CA HIS A 480 11.55 2.79 31.74
C HIS A 480 11.37 1.60 30.77
N LYS A 481 11.69 0.39 31.24
CA LYS A 481 11.44 -0.82 30.46
C LYS A 481 9.95 -1.06 30.24
N SER A 482 9.11 -0.79 31.24
CA SER A 482 7.66 -0.94 31.10
C SER A 482 7.05 0.10 30.17
N MET A 483 7.51 1.37 30.20
CA MET A 483 7.09 2.40 29.25
C MET A 483 7.49 2.07 27.82
N LEU A 484 8.74 1.61 27.62
CA LEU A 484 9.19 1.18 26.30
C LEU A 484 8.36 0.00 25.78
N LYS A 485 8.05 -1.00 26.60
CA LYS A 485 7.17 -2.11 26.25
C LYS A 485 5.76 -1.64 25.90
N PHE A 486 5.26 -0.61 26.58
CA PHE A 486 3.94 -0.04 26.29
C PHE A 486 3.89 0.62 24.90
N VAL A 487 4.88 1.42 24.53
CA VAL A 487 4.93 2.07 23.20
C VAL A 487 5.23 1.06 22.10
N LEU A 488 6.11 0.09 22.38
CA LEU A 488 6.44 -1.02 21.48
C LEU A 488 5.42 -2.15 21.55
N ARG A 489 4.27 -1.96 22.17
CA ARG A 489 3.27 -3.00 22.40
C ARG A 489 3.02 -3.84 21.16
N ASP A 490 2.91 -5.14 21.39
CA ASP A 490 2.69 -6.10 20.34
C ASP A 490 1.20 -6.37 20.07
N ILE A 491 0.34 -6.00 21.02
CA ILE A 491 -1.12 -6.05 20.90
C ILE A 491 -1.72 -4.70 21.26
N SER A 492 -2.90 -4.40 20.71
CA SER A 492 -3.73 -3.28 21.15
C SER A 492 -4.04 -3.46 22.63
N GLY A 493 -3.72 -2.46 23.45
CA GLY A 493 -4.04 -2.43 24.88
C GLY A 493 -5.37 -1.71 25.11
N ILE A 494 -6.12 -2.18 26.08
CA ILE A 494 -7.26 -1.42 26.61
C ILE A 494 -6.68 -0.48 27.67
N GLY A 495 -6.87 0.79 27.48
CA GLY A 495 -6.47 1.76 28.48
C GLY A 495 -5.32 2.63 28.00
N ASP A 496 -5.69 3.80 27.74
CA ASP A 496 -4.83 4.89 27.43
C ASP A 496 -4.33 5.47 28.73
N THR A 497 -3.13 5.12 29.11
CA THR A 497 -2.48 5.76 30.25
C THR A 497 -1.66 6.93 29.73
N PHE A 498 -2.34 8.02 29.47
CA PHE A 498 -1.75 9.25 29.00
C PHE A 498 -0.69 9.80 29.95
N ASP A 499 -0.83 9.63 31.24
CA ASP A 499 0.08 10.14 32.28
C ASP A 499 1.55 9.72 32.09
N GLY A 500 1.78 8.62 31.40
CA GLY A 500 3.13 8.14 31.09
C GLY A 500 3.76 8.72 29.83
N VAL A 501 2.98 9.27 28.88
CA VAL A 501 3.47 9.63 27.55
C VAL A 501 4.44 10.82 27.60
N ALA A 502 4.15 11.86 28.36
CA ALA A 502 5.05 13.01 28.50
C ALA A 502 6.40 12.60 29.12
N LYS A 503 6.39 11.71 30.11
CA LYS A 503 7.61 11.15 30.70
C LYS A 503 8.36 10.28 29.68
N PHE A 504 7.64 9.49 28.91
CA PHE A 504 8.24 8.68 27.86
C PHE A 504 8.88 9.55 26.79
N HIS A 505 8.22 10.62 26.31
CA HIS A 505 8.78 11.58 25.37
C HIS A 505 10.08 12.19 25.89
N SER A 506 10.16 12.53 27.19
CA SER A 506 11.38 13.08 27.78
C SER A 506 12.53 12.07 27.82
N LEU A 507 12.23 10.76 27.95
CA LEU A 507 13.24 9.69 27.98
C LEU A 507 13.90 9.43 26.64
N ILE A 508 13.14 9.61 25.55
CA ILE A 508 13.60 9.37 24.17
C ILE A 508 13.89 10.68 23.43
N ALA A 509 13.92 11.82 24.12
CA ALA A 509 14.13 13.14 23.52
C ALA A 509 15.48 13.26 22.78
N ASP A 510 16.50 12.55 23.23
CA ASP A 510 17.84 12.51 22.59
C ASP A 510 17.75 12.01 21.14
N GLU A 511 16.81 11.12 20.83
CA GLU A 511 16.58 10.57 19.49
C GLU A 511 15.74 11.48 18.57
N ALA A 512 15.18 12.58 19.10
CA ALA A 512 14.27 13.47 18.36
C ALA A 512 14.89 14.05 17.06
N ASN A 513 16.21 14.24 17.06
CA ASN A 513 16.98 14.78 15.93
C ASN A 513 17.57 13.66 15.01
N HIS A 514 17.32 12.41 15.30
CA HIS A 514 17.80 11.31 14.45
C HIS A 514 17.14 11.37 13.06
N PRO A 515 17.87 11.17 11.93
CA PRO A 515 17.34 11.33 10.58
C PRO A 515 16.08 10.49 10.30
N LYS A 516 15.96 9.29 10.87
CA LYS A 516 14.75 8.46 10.73
C LYS A 516 13.55 9.07 11.43
N VAL A 517 13.74 9.63 12.62
CA VAL A 517 12.67 10.31 13.39
C VAL A 517 12.19 11.55 12.66
N ILE A 518 13.13 12.35 12.11
CA ILE A 518 12.78 13.52 11.30
C ILE A 518 11.94 13.11 10.08
N ARG A 519 12.36 12.08 9.33
CA ARG A 519 11.58 11.57 8.18
C ARG A 519 10.19 11.08 8.59
N CYS A 520 10.07 10.35 9.71
CA CYS A 520 8.78 9.93 10.22
C CYS A 520 7.90 11.15 10.57
N SER A 521 8.49 12.14 11.22
CA SER A 521 7.82 13.41 11.58
C SER A 521 7.30 14.19 10.36
N GLU A 522 7.93 14.03 9.19
CA GLU A 522 7.49 14.67 7.95
C GLU A 522 6.24 14.01 7.36
N HIS A 523 6.07 12.70 7.53
CA HIS A 523 5.00 11.93 6.89
C HIS A 523 3.86 11.53 7.84
N ALA A 524 4.10 11.47 9.15
CA ALA A 524 3.10 11.09 10.13
C ALA A 524 1.84 11.97 10.13
N PRO A 525 1.93 13.33 9.96
CA PRO A 525 0.76 14.18 9.88
C PRO A 525 -0.18 13.86 8.72
N ASP A 526 0.34 13.37 7.60
CA ASP A 526 -0.49 12.98 6.45
C ASP A 526 -1.33 11.73 6.74
N LEU A 527 -0.75 10.74 7.46
CA LEU A 527 -1.50 9.56 7.88
C LEU A 527 -2.58 9.92 8.90
N LEU A 528 -2.22 10.74 9.88
CA LEU A 528 -3.20 11.23 10.86
C LEU A 528 -4.32 12.00 10.15
N GLY A 529 -3.98 12.89 9.21
CA GLY A 529 -4.97 13.61 8.42
C GLY A 529 -5.89 12.70 7.61
N CYS A 530 -5.35 11.62 7.02
CA CYS A 530 -6.14 10.60 6.35
C CYS A 530 -7.10 9.89 7.31
N TYR A 531 -6.61 9.47 8.48
CA TYR A 531 -7.42 8.84 9.52
C TYR A 531 -8.58 9.73 9.97
N LEU A 532 -8.27 11.00 10.28
CA LEU A 532 -9.28 11.95 10.75
C LEU A 532 -10.32 12.31 9.66
N LYS A 533 -9.93 12.38 8.40
CA LYS A 533 -10.87 12.53 7.28
C LYS A 533 -11.81 11.32 7.18
N THR A 534 -11.27 10.11 7.31
CA THR A 534 -12.09 8.89 7.35
C THR A 534 -13.03 8.92 8.54
N PHE A 535 -12.55 9.35 9.70
CA PHE A 535 -13.36 9.51 10.90
C PHE A 535 -14.53 10.49 10.68
N VAL A 536 -14.27 11.67 10.11
CA VAL A 536 -15.34 12.64 9.78
C VAL A 536 -16.35 12.03 8.80
N GLN A 537 -15.90 11.18 7.87
CA GLN A 537 -16.78 10.58 6.87
C GLN A 537 -17.68 9.47 7.43
N TYR A 538 -17.18 8.61 8.29
CA TYR A 538 -17.83 7.36 8.73
C TYR A 538 -18.08 7.26 10.23
N GLY A 539 -17.58 8.19 11.05
CA GLY A 539 -17.80 8.22 12.49
C GLY A 539 -19.21 8.70 12.88
N ASP A 540 -19.43 8.75 14.17
CA ASP A 540 -20.65 9.26 14.78
C ASP A 540 -20.36 10.22 15.96
N SER A 541 -21.43 10.79 16.55
CA SER A 541 -21.30 11.76 17.65
C SER A 541 -20.72 11.13 18.93
N GLU A 542 -20.98 9.85 19.18
CA GLU A 542 -20.45 9.15 20.36
C GLU A 542 -18.94 8.96 20.24
N LEU A 543 -18.46 8.50 19.10
CA LEU A 543 -17.03 8.35 18.82
C LEU A 543 -16.33 9.72 18.82
N ALA A 544 -16.97 10.76 18.29
CA ALA A 544 -16.43 12.12 18.29
C ALA A 544 -16.30 12.65 19.71
N SER A 545 -17.25 12.36 20.61
CA SER A 545 -17.15 12.76 22.02
C SER A 545 -16.01 12.06 22.77
N ARG A 546 -15.59 10.87 22.34
CA ARG A 546 -14.43 10.17 22.91
C ARG A 546 -13.10 10.68 22.33
N LEU A 547 -13.10 11.14 21.08
CA LEU A 547 -11.88 11.50 20.37
C LEU A 547 -11.44 12.95 20.62
N LEU A 548 -12.39 13.90 20.76
CA LEU A 548 -12.08 15.32 20.95
C LEU A 548 -11.30 15.65 22.23
N PRO A 549 -11.58 15.03 23.39
CA PRO A 549 -10.73 15.21 24.58
C PRO A 549 -9.26 14.81 24.30
N ALA A 550 -9.04 13.73 23.56
CA ALA A 550 -7.70 13.32 23.18
C ALA A 550 -7.01 14.35 22.25
N PHE A 551 -7.75 15.06 21.39
CA PHE A 551 -7.17 16.18 20.62
C PHE A 551 -6.68 17.29 21.53
N MET A 552 -7.51 17.72 22.48
CA MET A 552 -7.17 18.80 23.43
C MET A 552 -5.91 18.47 24.25
N GLU A 553 -5.78 17.23 24.70
CA GLU A 553 -4.60 16.76 25.41
C GLU A 553 -3.35 16.80 24.52
N ARG A 554 -3.45 16.36 23.27
CA ARG A 554 -2.32 16.29 22.36
C ARG A 554 -1.82 17.64 21.85
N LEU A 555 -2.57 18.73 22.05
CA LEU A 555 -2.06 20.08 21.77
C LEU A 555 -0.90 20.46 22.70
N SER A 556 -0.93 20.01 23.94
CA SER A 556 0.11 20.31 24.98
C SER A 556 1.19 19.21 24.98
N VAL A 557 0.84 17.96 24.70
CA VAL A 557 1.74 16.80 24.80
C VAL A 557 1.99 16.19 23.43
N CYS A 558 3.05 16.61 22.76
CA CYS A 558 3.54 16.00 21.53
C CYS A 558 5.06 15.81 21.56
N PHE A 559 5.54 14.84 20.78
CA PHE A 559 6.96 14.52 20.73
C PHE A 559 7.78 15.66 20.07
N GLY A 560 8.80 16.13 20.74
CA GLY A 560 9.59 17.32 20.38
C GLY A 560 10.52 17.18 19.15
N SER A 561 10.07 16.56 18.08
CA SER A 561 10.81 16.51 16.81
C SER A 561 10.59 17.81 16.02
N ARG A 562 11.61 18.23 15.25
CA ARG A 562 11.67 19.48 14.50
C ARG A 562 10.41 19.73 13.64
N GLY A 563 9.63 20.77 13.99
CA GLY A 563 8.44 21.19 13.26
C GLY A 563 7.27 20.20 13.27
N TYR A 564 7.37 19.10 14.01
CA TYR A 564 6.32 18.09 14.09
C TYR A 564 5.09 18.58 14.85
N CYS A 565 5.32 19.16 16.02
CA CYS A 565 4.23 19.66 16.88
C CYS A 565 3.33 20.68 16.17
N GLU A 566 3.93 21.59 15.40
CA GLU A 566 3.17 22.58 14.62
C GLU A 566 2.30 21.93 13.56
N ARG A 567 2.85 20.96 12.82
CA ARG A 567 2.10 20.22 11.79
C ARG A 567 0.98 19.38 12.39
N LEU A 568 1.24 18.72 13.52
CA LEU A 568 0.23 17.95 14.26
C LEU A 568 -0.92 18.87 14.69
N ARG A 569 -0.61 19.99 15.35
CA ARG A 569 -1.60 20.97 15.79
C ARG A 569 -2.43 21.53 14.66
N LYS A 570 -1.79 21.78 13.52
CA LYS A 570 -2.48 22.22 12.31
C LYS A 570 -3.48 21.17 11.82
N VAL A 571 -3.09 19.89 11.73
CA VAL A 571 -3.99 18.80 11.32
C VAL A 571 -5.20 18.71 12.25
N LEU A 572 -4.98 18.82 13.58
CA LEU A 572 -6.06 18.81 14.57
C LEU A 572 -6.98 20.03 14.43
N ALA A 573 -6.42 21.21 14.16
CA ALA A 573 -7.20 22.42 13.95
C ALA A 573 -8.05 22.33 12.65
N ASP A 574 -7.48 21.85 11.56
CA ASP A 574 -8.12 21.78 10.24
C ASP A 574 -9.29 20.79 10.18
N VAL A 575 -9.36 19.83 11.10
CA VAL A 575 -10.45 18.86 11.16
C VAL A 575 -11.70 19.39 11.85
N LEU A 576 -11.59 20.32 12.80
CA LEU A 576 -12.73 20.83 13.56
C LEU A 576 -13.84 21.45 12.69
N PRO A 577 -13.54 22.33 11.71
CA PRO A 577 -14.55 22.90 10.83
C PRO A 577 -15.30 21.88 9.98
N GLN A 578 -14.75 20.67 9.83
CA GLN A 578 -15.38 19.56 9.11
C GLN A 578 -16.17 18.63 10.04
N LEU A 579 -15.74 18.53 11.30
CA LEU A 579 -16.30 17.62 12.29
C LEU A 579 -17.60 18.15 12.88
N PHE A 580 -17.63 19.42 13.33
CA PHE A 580 -18.80 19.99 14.00
C PHE A 580 -20.06 20.08 13.11
N PRO A 581 -19.99 20.44 11.83
CA PRO A 581 -21.17 20.39 10.94
C PRO A 581 -21.78 19.00 10.84
N LYS A 582 -20.97 17.96 10.97
CA LYS A 582 -21.40 16.57 10.86
C LYS A 582 -21.91 16.00 12.17
N PHE A 583 -21.30 16.40 13.28
CA PHE A 583 -21.59 15.92 14.63
C PHE A 583 -21.89 17.09 15.59
N PRO A 584 -22.93 17.88 15.37
CA PRO A 584 -23.24 19.07 16.19
C PRO A 584 -23.55 18.73 17.66
N ASP A 585 -24.06 17.52 17.93
CA ASP A 585 -24.37 17.05 19.29
C ASP A 585 -23.15 17.02 20.21
N VAL A 586 -21.96 16.87 19.64
CA VAL A 586 -20.69 16.84 20.40
C VAL A 586 -20.48 18.15 21.18
N THR A 587 -21.00 19.27 20.69
CA THR A 587 -20.96 20.56 21.40
C THR A 587 -21.56 20.44 22.78
N PHE A 588 -22.64 19.68 22.93
CA PHE A 588 -23.36 19.52 24.20
C PHE A 588 -22.91 18.30 25.01
N LEU A 589 -22.44 17.24 24.32
CA LEU A 589 -21.87 16.05 24.97
C LEU A 589 -20.59 16.37 25.76
N LEU A 590 -19.82 17.38 25.32
CA LEU A 590 -18.54 17.79 25.89
C LEU A 590 -18.57 19.21 26.45
N THR A 591 -19.70 19.70 26.97
CA THR A 591 -19.83 21.07 27.47
C THR A 591 -18.82 21.35 28.59
N SER A 592 -18.66 20.45 29.57
CA SER A 592 -17.74 20.59 30.70
C SER A 592 -16.28 20.65 30.24
N GLU A 593 -15.89 19.76 29.37
CA GLU A 593 -14.53 19.65 28.82
C GLU A 593 -14.15 20.88 27.98
N PHE A 594 -15.08 21.39 27.18
CA PHE A 594 -14.85 22.60 26.39
C PHE A 594 -14.78 23.84 27.27
N VAL A 595 -15.65 23.98 28.31
CA VAL A 595 -15.62 25.08 29.25
C VAL A 595 -14.30 25.06 30.03
N GLU A 596 -13.87 23.91 30.53
CA GLU A 596 -12.57 23.74 31.18
C GLU A 596 -11.40 24.13 30.25
N PHE A 597 -11.37 23.59 29.05
CA PHE A 597 -10.31 23.89 28.07
C PHE A 597 -10.22 25.37 27.72
N LEU A 598 -11.36 26.05 27.52
CA LEU A 598 -11.44 27.47 27.18
C LEU A 598 -11.13 28.40 28.35
N SER A 599 -11.28 27.94 29.59
CA SER A 599 -10.97 28.73 30.78
C SER A 599 -9.47 28.89 31.06
N HIS A 600 -8.63 28.08 30.38
CA HIS A 600 -7.18 28.11 30.54
C HIS A 600 -6.47 28.81 29.39
N THR A 601 -5.84 29.96 29.64
CA THR A 601 -5.05 30.70 28.61
C THR A 601 -3.87 29.89 28.06
N SER A 602 -3.32 28.95 28.83
CA SER A 602 -2.30 28.01 28.40
C SER A 602 -2.75 27.13 27.23
N SER A 603 -4.06 26.85 27.13
CA SER A 603 -4.66 26.09 26.01
C SER A 603 -4.57 26.85 24.68
N TYR A 604 -4.72 28.18 24.71
CA TYR A 604 -4.51 29.03 23.55
C TYR A 604 -3.05 29.00 23.07
N ASP A 605 -2.10 29.13 23.98
CA ASP A 605 -0.67 29.10 23.61
C ASP A 605 -0.24 27.73 23.06
N ALA A 606 -0.87 26.66 23.56
CA ALA A 606 -0.61 25.30 23.06
C ALA A 606 -1.09 25.07 21.60
N GLY A 607 -2.25 25.66 21.24
CA GLY A 607 -2.80 25.48 19.88
C GLY A 607 -3.76 26.59 19.46
N PRO A 608 -3.26 27.76 19.06
CA PRO A 608 -4.09 28.95 18.82
C PRO A 608 -5.15 28.75 17.72
N ASP A 609 -4.83 28.05 16.65
CA ASP A 609 -5.77 27.80 15.57
C ASP A 609 -6.86 26.80 15.98
N PHE A 610 -6.50 25.76 16.72
CA PHE A 610 -7.48 24.82 17.29
C PHE A 610 -8.43 25.52 18.25
N PHE A 611 -7.89 26.34 19.15
CA PHE A 611 -8.66 27.11 20.11
C PHE A 611 -9.66 28.05 19.43
N ALA A 612 -9.20 28.79 18.41
CA ALA A 612 -10.03 29.68 17.61
C ALA A 612 -11.16 28.95 16.89
N ASN A 613 -10.83 27.79 16.28
CA ASN A 613 -11.80 26.95 15.59
C ASN A 613 -12.84 26.35 16.55
N LEU A 614 -12.44 25.99 17.78
CA LEU A 614 -13.37 25.52 18.81
C LEU A 614 -14.32 26.62 19.24
N VAL A 615 -13.81 27.83 19.51
CA VAL A 615 -14.66 29.02 19.87
C VAL A 615 -15.66 29.31 18.75
N TRP A 616 -15.20 29.28 17.49
CA TRP A 616 -16.08 29.43 16.34
C TRP A 616 -17.14 28.33 16.27
N ALA A 617 -16.75 27.07 16.46
CA ALA A 617 -17.68 25.94 16.42
C ALA A 617 -18.76 26.04 17.48
N ILE A 618 -18.42 26.41 18.72
CA ILE A 618 -19.39 26.65 19.78
C ILE A 618 -20.36 27.75 19.37
N GLY A 619 -19.87 28.87 18.81
CA GLY A 619 -20.70 29.95 18.30
C GLY A 619 -21.69 29.51 17.22
N GLU A 620 -21.28 28.62 16.32
CA GLU A 620 -22.16 28.13 15.25
C GLU A 620 -23.13 27.05 15.72
N PHE A 621 -22.64 26.01 16.40
CA PHE A 621 -23.36 24.77 16.63
C PHE A 621 -24.04 24.66 18.00
N ALA A 622 -23.77 25.53 18.97
CA ALA A 622 -24.52 25.57 20.24
C ALA A 622 -25.91 26.18 20.02
N SER A 623 -26.75 25.58 19.20
CA SER A 623 -28.07 26.05 18.75
C SER A 623 -29.11 24.96 18.80
N PRO A 624 -30.38 25.28 19.17
CA PRO A 624 -31.48 24.33 19.07
C PRO A 624 -31.75 23.83 17.65
N ASN A 625 -31.39 24.61 16.64
CA ASN A 625 -31.56 24.23 15.23
C ASN A 625 -30.56 23.14 14.82
N GLU A 626 -29.42 23.04 15.48
CA GLU A 626 -28.36 22.10 15.15
C GLU A 626 -28.41 20.82 15.97
N SER A 627 -28.79 20.91 17.26
CA SER A 627 -28.85 19.76 18.15
C SER A 627 -30.04 19.81 19.09
N SER A 628 -30.73 18.69 19.22
CA SER A 628 -31.81 18.50 20.21
C SER A 628 -31.32 18.50 21.66
N LEU A 629 -30.03 18.33 21.89
CA LEU A 629 -29.39 18.36 23.20
C LEU A 629 -29.15 19.80 23.72
N CYS A 630 -29.41 20.81 22.88
CA CYS A 630 -29.25 22.21 23.26
C CYS A 630 -30.10 22.59 24.47
N SER A 631 -29.47 23.01 25.53
CA SER A 631 -30.16 23.50 26.75
C SER A 631 -29.78 24.97 27.02
N PRO A 632 -30.72 25.79 27.55
CA PRO A 632 -30.39 27.15 27.93
C PRO A 632 -29.21 27.24 28.93
N LYS A 633 -29.09 26.24 29.80
CA LYS A 633 -27.99 26.14 30.77
C LYS A 633 -26.64 26.02 30.04
N ALA A 634 -26.49 25.10 29.10
CA ALA A 634 -25.24 24.92 28.35
C ALA A 634 -24.89 26.18 27.53
N VAL A 635 -25.89 26.84 26.93
CA VAL A 635 -25.67 28.11 26.21
C VAL A 635 -25.15 29.20 27.16
N CYS A 636 -25.68 29.28 28.38
CA CYS A 636 -25.19 30.22 29.40
C CYS A 636 -23.75 29.89 29.83
N GLU A 637 -23.43 28.63 30.09
CA GLU A 637 -22.07 28.21 30.47
C GLU A 637 -21.05 28.56 29.36
N PHE A 638 -21.35 28.30 28.09
CA PHE A 638 -20.51 28.73 26.98
C PHE A 638 -20.40 30.26 26.89
N PHE A 639 -21.50 30.98 27.07
CA PHE A 639 -21.47 32.42 27.04
C PHE A 639 -20.56 32.98 28.13
N GLU A 640 -20.65 32.46 29.36
CA GLU A 640 -19.87 32.94 30.52
C GLU A 640 -18.37 32.72 30.33
N VAL A 641 -17.95 31.55 29.83
CA VAL A 641 -16.53 31.31 29.57
C VAL A 641 -16.00 32.19 28.42
N LEU A 642 -16.77 32.42 27.37
CA LEU A 642 -16.36 33.30 26.26
C LEU A 642 -16.38 34.79 26.68
N GLU A 643 -17.28 35.22 27.57
CA GLU A 643 -17.28 36.58 28.13
C GLU A 643 -16.03 36.81 28.99
N LEU A 644 -15.66 35.83 29.82
CA LEU A 644 -14.43 35.86 30.59
C LEU A 644 -13.20 35.96 29.68
N LEU A 645 -13.13 35.12 28.67
CA LEU A 645 -12.06 35.13 27.67
C LEU A 645 -11.96 36.49 26.94
N ALA A 646 -13.10 37.09 26.57
CA ALA A 646 -13.12 38.42 25.98
C ALA A 646 -12.51 39.48 26.93
N PHE A 647 -12.84 39.43 28.22
CA PHE A 647 -12.28 40.36 29.21
C PHE A 647 -10.80 40.13 29.46
N GLU A 648 -10.32 38.93 29.49
CA GLU A 648 -8.89 38.60 29.57
C GLU A 648 -8.10 39.15 28.37
N LEU A 649 -8.60 38.96 27.15
CA LEU A 649 -8.01 39.49 25.95
C LEU A 649 -7.98 41.03 25.92
N LEU A 650 -9.03 41.68 26.44
CA LEU A 650 -9.14 43.14 26.56
C LEU A 650 -8.24 43.70 27.66
N SER A 651 -7.98 42.96 28.73
CA SER A 651 -7.22 43.43 29.92
C SER A 651 -5.71 43.23 29.77
N SER A 652 -5.27 42.40 28.82
CA SER A 652 -3.86 42.12 28.59
C SER A 652 -3.13 43.38 28.11
N GLN A 653 -2.19 43.89 28.95
CA GLN A 653 -1.39 45.10 28.70
C GLN A 653 -0.35 44.86 27.60
N GLY A 654 -0.76 44.61 26.43
CA GLY A 654 0.14 44.46 25.29
C GLY A 654 -0.58 44.80 23.98
N LEU A 655 0.17 45.37 23.04
CA LEU A 655 -0.27 45.51 21.65
C LEU A 655 -1.01 44.24 21.20
N LEU A 656 -2.28 44.35 20.83
CA LEU A 656 -3.06 43.24 20.30
C LEU A 656 -2.33 42.71 19.07
N SER A 657 -1.66 41.57 19.22
CA SER A 657 -1.08 40.88 18.06
C SER A 657 -2.19 40.53 17.07
N GLU A 658 -1.86 40.43 15.81
CA GLU A 658 -2.82 40.03 14.74
C GLU A 658 -3.62 38.78 15.14
N ARG A 659 -2.95 37.76 15.70
CA ARG A 659 -3.58 36.54 16.16
C ARG A 659 -4.59 36.75 17.28
N ARG A 660 -4.26 37.58 18.29
CA ARG A 660 -5.18 37.91 19.38
C ARG A 660 -6.36 38.74 18.93
N THR A 661 -6.13 39.66 18.02
CA THR A 661 -7.20 40.46 17.38
C THR A 661 -8.17 39.58 16.63
N ARG A 662 -7.65 38.63 15.85
CA ARG A 662 -8.45 37.64 15.15
C ARG A 662 -9.26 36.77 16.12
N LEU A 663 -8.64 36.27 17.20
CA LEU A 663 -9.35 35.53 18.22
C LEU A 663 -10.46 36.36 18.85
N LEU A 664 -10.20 37.61 19.20
CA LEU A 664 -11.22 38.50 19.78
C LEU A 664 -12.39 38.73 18.82
N CYS A 665 -12.13 38.88 17.52
CA CYS A 665 -13.20 38.93 16.50
C CYS A 665 -14.07 37.66 16.51
N ILE A 666 -13.48 36.49 16.64
CA ILE A 666 -14.22 35.22 16.70
C ILE A 666 -15.03 35.15 18.00
N VAL A 667 -14.42 35.48 19.14
CA VAL A 667 -15.07 35.45 20.47
C VAL A 667 -16.30 36.35 20.51
N ILE A 668 -16.18 37.62 20.10
CA ILE A 668 -17.32 38.55 20.11
C ILE A 668 -18.42 38.15 19.14
N THR A 669 -18.04 37.53 18.00
CA THR A 669 -19.01 36.99 17.04
C THR A 669 -19.77 35.79 17.66
N SER A 670 -19.06 34.85 18.28
CA SER A 670 -19.66 33.72 18.99
C SER A 670 -20.53 34.11 20.15
N LEU A 671 -20.08 35.09 20.98
CA LEU A 671 -20.89 35.68 22.04
C LEU A 671 -22.21 36.28 21.49
N SER A 672 -22.14 37.00 20.38
CA SER A 672 -23.28 37.61 19.73
C SER A 672 -24.29 36.53 19.23
N LYS A 673 -23.79 35.44 18.67
CA LYS A 673 -24.60 34.28 18.25
C LYS A 673 -25.28 33.60 19.44
N LEU A 674 -24.58 33.37 20.53
CA LEU A 674 -25.13 32.77 21.74
C LEU A 674 -26.17 33.70 22.41
N ALA A 675 -25.92 35.02 22.43
CA ALA A 675 -26.85 35.98 23.00
C ALA A 675 -28.19 36.06 22.30
N VAL A 676 -28.19 35.91 20.97
CA VAL A 676 -29.44 35.89 20.18
C VAL A 676 -30.33 34.66 20.51
N ARG A 677 -29.71 33.60 21.03
CA ARG A 677 -30.43 32.35 21.43
C ARG A 677 -31.05 32.45 22.81
N SER A 678 -30.62 33.43 23.64
CA SER A 678 -31.14 33.66 24.98
C SER A 678 -31.22 35.17 25.28
N GLN A 679 -32.44 35.71 25.33
CA GLN A 679 -32.71 37.12 25.42
C GLN A 679 -32.04 37.79 26.66
N ASP A 680 -31.86 37.03 27.73
CA ASP A 680 -31.19 37.50 28.96
C ASP A 680 -29.71 37.84 28.76
N LEU A 681 -29.08 37.24 27.73
CA LEU A 681 -27.66 37.43 27.43
C LEU A 681 -27.38 38.64 26.53
N VAL A 682 -28.41 39.20 25.89
CA VAL A 682 -28.29 40.31 24.92
C VAL A 682 -27.63 41.54 25.54
N ALA A 683 -28.06 41.92 26.75
CA ALA A 683 -27.51 43.08 27.45
C ALA A 683 -26.01 42.92 27.81
N ARG A 684 -25.63 41.72 28.22
CA ARG A 684 -24.24 41.35 28.52
C ARG A 684 -23.37 41.38 27.25
N ALA A 685 -23.86 40.84 26.13
CA ALA A 685 -23.18 40.86 24.85
C ALA A 685 -22.95 42.32 24.35
N LEU A 686 -23.97 43.16 24.41
CA LEU A 686 -23.85 44.60 24.06
C LEU A 686 -22.82 45.33 24.94
N LEU A 687 -22.73 45.01 26.23
CA LEU A 687 -21.71 45.55 27.12
C LEU A 687 -20.30 45.10 26.70
N CYS A 688 -20.14 43.83 26.37
CA CYS A 688 -18.86 43.30 25.89
C CYS A 688 -18.44 43.98 24.57
N LEU A 689 -19.35 44.12 23.62
CA LEU A 689 -19.11 44.83 22.34
C LEU A 689 -18.75 46.30 22.56
N SER A 690 -19.44 47.00 23.51
CA SER A 690 -19.14 48.39 23.83
C SER A 690 -17.73 48.54 24.42
N LYS A 691 -17.31 47.66 25.34
CA LYS A 691 -15.94 47.66 25.91
C LYS A 691 -14.89 47.37 24.82
N THR A 692 -15.16 46.43 23.93
CA THR A 692 -14.27 46.14 22.77
C THR A 692 -14.14 47.36 21.88
N GLY A 693 -15.25 48.05 21.60
CA GLY A 693 -15.23 49.29 20.78
C GLY A 693 -14.50 50.44 21.45
N GLN A 694 -14.55 50.54 22.79
CA GLN A 694 -13.76 51.54 23.55
C GLN A 694 -12.26 51.24 23.46
N LEU A 695 -11.85 49.98 23.56
CA LEU A 695 -10.46 49.57 23.40
C LEU A 695 -9.94 49.94 22.00
N CYS A 696 -10.72 49.70 20.95
CA CYS A 696 -10.34 50.06 19.58
C CYS A 696 -10.06 51.58 19.42
N LYS A 697 -10.81 52.42 20.15
CA LYS A 697 -10.64 53.88 20.13
C LYS A 697 -9.45 54.37 20.97
N THR A 698 -9.09 53.61 22.01
CA THR A 698 -7.99 54.01 22.94
C THR A 698 -6.64 53.47 22.51
N CYS A 699 -6.59 52.45 21.68
CA CYS A 699 -5.35 51.91 21.11
C CYS A 699 -4.70 52.92 20.16
N GLN A 700 -3.49 53.37 20.50
CA GLN A 700 -2.75 54.38 19.74
C GLN A 700 -2.06 53.90 18.49
N ILE A 701 -2.16 52.61 18.14
CA ILE A 701 -1.50 52.05 16.97
C ILE A 701 -2.56 51.60 15.97
N PRO A 702 -2.87 52.41 14.97
CA PRO A 702 -3.78 52.03 13.89
C PRO A 702 -3.11 50.99 13.01
N GLY A 703 -3.62 49.76 12.97
CA GLY A 703 -3.20 48.71 12.06
C GLY A 703 -4.42 48.04 11.41
N PRO A 704 -4.24 47.40 10.26
CA PRO A 704 -5.32 46.69 9.57
C PRO A 704 -6.17 45.77 10.45
N PRO A 705 -5.59 44.98 11.39
CA PRO A 705 -6.37 44.12 12.27
C PRO A 705 -7.35 44.88 13.19
N LEU A 706 -6.95 46.04 13.69
CA LEU A 706 -7.79 46.84 14.58
C LEU A 706 -9.01 47.43 13.85
N ALA A 707 -8.82 47.85 12.59
CA ALA A 707 -9.92 48.35 11.74
C ALA A 707 -10.95 47.23 11.44
N VAL A 708 -10.49 45.98 11.26
CA VAL A 708 -11.37 44.83 11.10
C VAL A 708 -12.18 44.55 12.38
N LEU A 709 -11.54 44.63 13.53
CA LEU A 709 -12.22 44.44 14.82
C LEU A 709 -13.26 45.54 15.09
N GLU A 710 -12.90 46.81 14.85
CA GLU A 710 -13.82 47.96 15.02
C GLU A 710 -15.07 47.82 14.13
N ARG A 711 -14.86 47.48 12.85
CA ARG A 711 -15.95 47.20 11.90
C ARG A 711 -16.84 46.08 12.43
N ARG A 712 -16.24 44.97 12.90
CA ARG A 712 -16.98 43.82 13.46
C ARG A 712 -17.83 44.21 14.66
N VAL A 713 -17.32 45.03 15.57
CA VAL A 713 -18.08 45.54 16.72
C VAL A 713 -19.30 46.35 16.27
N LEU A 714 -19.11 47.21 15.26
CA LEU A 714 -20.23 48.02 14.72
C LEU A 714 -21.28 47.13 14.05
N GLU A 715 -20.88 46.20 13.23
CA GLU A 715 -21.77 45.23 12.54
C GLU A 715 -22.59 44.44 13.56
N LEU A 716 -21.95 43.80 14.54
CA LEU A 716 -22.63 42.98 15.56
C LEU A 716 -23.55 43.84 16.45
N THR A 717 -23.14 45.06 16.83
CA THR A 717 -23.97 45.95 17.62
C THR A 717 -25.24 46.36 16.87
N ALA A 718 -25.13 46.65 15.57
CA ALA A 718 -26.28 46.97 14.75
C ALA A 718 -27.25 45.80 14.63
N ILE A 719 -26.73 44.58 14.37
CA ILE A 719 -27.53 43.37 14.22
C ILE A 719 -28.28 43.03 15.49
N ILE A 720 -27.61 43.00 16.66
CA ILE A 720 -28.24 42.63 17.93
C ILE A 720 -29.32 43.60 18.37
N LYS A 721 -29.18 44.89 18.05
CA LYS A 721 -30.23 45.91 18.35
C LYS A 721 -31.53 45.68 17.60
N HIS A 722 -31.50 45.03 16.45
CA HIS A 722 -32.68 44.69 15.67
C HIS A 722 -33.14 43.26 15.94
N SER A 723 -33.77 43.03 17.07
CA SER A 723 -34.11 41.70 17.59
C SER A 723 -34.91 40.79 16.64
N GLY A 724 -35.72 41.34 15.75
CA GLY A 724 -36.50 40.56 14.78
C GLY A 724 -35.66 39.94 13.67
N ALA A 725 -34.55 40.55 13.28
CA ALA A 725 -33.67 40.06 12.22
C ALA A 725 -32.42 39.36 12.77
N ALA A 726 -32.08 39.62 14.05
CA ALA A 726 -30.85 39.12 14.63
C ALA A 726 -30.81 37.57 14.64
N SER A 727 -31.92 36.91 14.96
CA SER A 727 -32.01 35.45 14.98
C SER A 727 -31.77 34.85 13.57
N ASP A 728 -32.41 35.40 12.57
CA ASP A 728 -32.36 34.90 11.19
C ASP A 728 -30.95 35.10 10.57
N ILE A 729 -30.27 36.18 10.96
CA ILE A 729 -28.95 36.53 10.46
C ILE A 729 -27.85 35.75 11.17
N LEU A 730 -27.88 35.63 12.50
CA LEU A 730 -26.82 35.02 13.30
C LEU A 730 -26.99 33.51 13.50
N THR A 731 -28.21 32.98 13.32
CA THR A 731 -28.56 31.57 13.41
C THR A 731 -29.42 31.13 12.24
N PRO A 732 -28.88 31.13 11.02
CA PRO A 732 -29.65 30.75 9.83
C PRO A 732 -30.16 29.31 9.91
N PRO A 733 -31.31 28.97 9.30
CA PRO A 733 -31.83 27.61 9.27
C PRO A 733 -30.93 26.64 8.49
N LYS A 734 -31.00 25.36 8.81
CA LYS A 734 -30.15 24.29 8.27
C LYS A 734 -30.11 24.18 6.72
N GLU A 735 -31.17 24.54 6.05
CA GLU A 735 -31.34 24.43 4.59
C GLU A 735 -30.36 25.35 3.79
N GLU A 736 -29.65 26.25 4.46
CA GLU A 736 -28.68 27.16 3.83
C GLU A 736 -27.22 26.72 4.00
N GLU A 737 -26.89 25.44 4.00
CA GLU A 737 -25.53 24.89 4.20
C GLU A 737 -24.45 25.51 3.32
N LEU A 738 -24.77 25.98 2.12
CA LEU A 738 -23.82 26.59 1.19
C LEU A 738 -23.29 27.96 1.62
N LYS A 739 -23.95 28.63 2.55
CA LYS A 739 -23.60 30.01 2.95
C LYS A 739 -22.71 30.08 4.20
N ARG A 740 -22.50 28.96 4.88
CA ARG A 740 -21.73 28.90 6.15
C ARG A 740 -20.23 28.71 5.96
N ARG A 741 -19.77 28.33 4.76
CA ARG A 741 -18.34 28.13 4.50
C ARG A 741 -17.67 29.48 4.26
N HIS A 742 -17.00 29.99 5.26
CA HIS A 742 -16.14 31.16 5.15
C HIS A 742 -14.68 30.68 5.05
N GLU A 743 -13.92 31.26 4.12
CA GLU A 743 -12.48 31.04 4.03
C GLU A 743 -11.76 31.52 5.31
N ASP A 744 -12.29 32.58 5.94
CA ASP A 744 -11.87 33.05 7.25
C ASP A 744 -13.03 32.98 8.24
N LEU A 745 -12.89 32.15 9.29
CA LEU A 745 -13.86 31.94 10.36
C LEU A 745 -14.18 33.22 11.16
N ALA A 746 -13.30 34.23 11.11
CA ALA A 746 -13.52 35.54 11.71
C ALA A 746 -14.45 36.44 10.89
N GLN A 747 -14.83 36.05 9.66
CA GLN A 747 -15.69 36.86 8.80
C GLN A 747 -17.17 36.49 8.97
N LEU A 748 -18.04 37.51 8.90
CA LEU A 748 -19.49 37.30 8.80
C LEU A 748 -19.90 36.98 7.35
N PRO A 749 -21.00 36.24 7.14
CA PRO A 749 -21.54 35.98 5.81
C PRO A 749 -21.74 37.25 4.98
N ALA A 750 -21.58 37.13 3.66
CA ALA A 750 -21.80 38.27 2.75
C ALA A 750 -23.20 38.86 2.88
N LEU A 751 -24.22 38.04 3.15
CA LEU A 751 -25.60 38.46 3.38
C LEU A 751 -25.70 39.42 4.58
N VAL A 752 -24.98 39.12 5.67
CA VAL A 752 -24.96 39.96 6.89
C VAL A 752 -24.35 41.31 6.59
N ARG A 753 -23.26 41.35 5.80
CA ARG A 753 -22.61 42.59 5.39
C ARG A 753 -23.53 43.47 4.48
N LEU A 754 -24.29 42.82 3.59
CA LEU A 754 -25.28 43.50 2.76
C LEU A 754 -26.42 44.11 3.58
N VAL A 755 -26.96 43.35 4.52
CA VAL A 755 -28.04 43.84 5.44
C VAL A 755 -27.55 45.02 6.28
N THR A 756 -26.34 44.90 6.90
CA THR A 756 -25.75 46.01 7.67
C THR A 756 -25.49 47.23 6.79
N ALA A 757 -25.02 47.07 5.59
CA ALA A 757 -24.83 48.21 4.66
C ALA A 757 -26.15 48.88 4.29
N VAL A 758 -27.23 48.14 4.08
CA VAL A 758 -28.55 48.71 3.79
C VAL A 758 -29.16 49.39 5.04
N THR A 759 -29.03 48.82 6.24
CA THR A 759 -29.54 49.45 7.45
C THR A 759 -28.75 50.69 7.85
N SER A 760 -27.44 50.75 7.63
CA SER A 760 -26.60 51.92 7.88
C SER A 760 -26.81 53.09 6.90
N THR A 761 -27.43 52.84 5.75
CA THR A 761 -27.82 53.88 4.79
C THR A 761 -29.21 54.45 5.04
N GLN A 762 -29.99 53.87 5.99
CA GLN A 762 -31.30 54.34 6.40
C GLN A 762 -31.28 55.13 7.72
N GLU A 763 -30.18 55.14 8.46
CA GLU A 763 -29.87 56.03 9.54
C GLU A 763 -29.09 57.24 9.02
#